data_4e17cbb48f5e3d767344991744b80a14
#
_entry.id   4e17cbb48f5e3d767344991744b80a14
#
_cell.length_a   1.000
_cell.length_b   1.000
_cell.length_c   1.000
_cell.angle_alpha   90.00
_cell.angle_beta   90.00
_cell.angle_gamma   90.00
#
_symmetry.space_group_name_H-M   'P 1'
#
loop_
_entity.id
_entity.type
_entity.pdbx_description
1 polymer ?
#
loop_
_entity_poly.entity_id
_entity_poly.type
_entity_poly.pdbx_seq_one_letter_code
_entity_poly.pdbx_strand_id
1 'polypeptide(L)'
;MLKIHNFLSKHKRIGLLIGLSFLGIVIFLASRITLEEDITRLIPSGERQELLKKVLAQTEFSDKIIVTISSTSAESKPAELTQYAQQFIDSVNIQLPEFVKDIQGKVPEEGIREIYDFVYDNLPLFLNEADYKSIESRLQKDSIQARLKENYKSLISPAGLVTKEFLFKDPLSITYLGLKKLEELQVGDDFELYNNFLITKDQKHLLLFLSPTLPASETDKNSLFLEKLETIQANLDQEFKEVKGEFFGRVLYSVANANQIKKDIKITIGIALGILLLLLIFYYRRIYVPLLLFVPGLIGGISGIAFLYLLKGSISSISIGIGAILLGISIDYSLHVLTHYRNNRNLSQLYKDVTAPVLMSSATTAIAFFCLMFVHSEALNDLGIFAAVSVLVSSIFALILIPLFYKAPKFETSVKETFIDKITSVDFHKKKVLVILMILLFLGGMFFFTKVEFNNDLSSINFKTKELIQVEENVQNIAGRAAKSIYLVSHGNTTDQALDYNNSLYNKLSDLKEQGEISNFSSIGGVVLSTSTQLEKIEQWKSFWTPEKKRRIQISLIEESAEFRFLPESFGNFYQLLSKDFKPINLEDYRHTTNLYLDDFISSETDFSTVTTSVDIKEGNMEQVLQQFQGDEHLVVVDRKQINQSFLGNLKNDFNTLIAYSITAVFLLLLFFYRSLELTLLTLFPILMTWVIALGIMAVLNIEFNILNIIISTFIFGLGLDYSIFITNAFLKEYEFGTRVLKTYRTSILLSVITTLLGIGALFFAKHPALRSISLVSIIGVISAVSTAFIIQGFLFESFFLKRIKKGLPAFNFKQVLTPSKNAIIKDKLYFKAEVLDNYKYKSVFSEVKKEFETGRERYLKLAGFIEKEENILHFYSGFGILPIYLSYKKPGNKIVGFEPEFSRNQIAENCFSAYSDDLKFTDTLSELTEEFQVFIISEAPLFNFENELKSMLSKQAKKVIILDSKYSYRWILDLNFEIIYRQNGVVVLQKLE
;
A
#
# COMPACT_ATOMS: atom_id res chain seq x y z
N MET A 1 15.66 -29.19 -4.97
CA MET A 1 16.20 -28.40 -6.10
C MET A 1 17.24 -29.17 -6.93
N LEU A 2 18.26 -29.84 -6.35
CA LEU A 2 19.26 -30.60 -7.12
C LEU A 2 18.65 -31.68 -8.03
N LYS A 3 17.66 -32.45 -7.56
CA LYS A 3 16.94 -33.45 -8.35
C LYS A 3 16.20 -32.83 -9.54
N ILE A 4 15.57 -31.68 -9.35
CA ILE A 4 14.89 -30.93 -10.40
C ILE A 4 15.89 -30.41 -11.45
N HIS A 5 17.01 -29.85 -11.00
CA HIS A 5 18.07 -29.40 -11.89
C HIS A 5 18.61 -30.56 -12.74
N ASN A 6 18.91 -31.70 -12.13
CA ASN A 6 19.42 -32.88 -12.84
C ASN A 6 18.42 -33.43 -13.86
N PHE A 7 17.13 -33.42 -13.53
CA PHE A 7 16.05 -33.78 -14.47
C PHE A 7 15.99 -32.83 -15.66
N LEU A 8 15.97 -31.53 -15.41
CA LEU A 8 15.90 -30.50 -16.46
C LEU A 8 17.16 -30.45 -17.34
N SER A 9 18.33 -30.68 -16.74
CA SER A 9 19.59 -30.72 -17.48
C SER A 9 19.68 -31.93 -18.40
N LYS A 10 19.09 -33.06 -17.97
CA LYS A 10 19.02 -34.31 -18.75
C LYS A 10 17.97 -34.25 -19.86
N HIS A 11 16.82 -33.64 -19.58
CA HIS A 11 15.67 -33.53 -20.48
C HIS A 11 15.40 -32.07 -20.93
N LYS A 12 16.41 -31.43 -21.52
CA LYS A 12 16.35 -29.99 -21.91
C LYS A 12 15.16 -29.61 -22.77
N ARG A 13 14.75 -30.45 -23.74
CA ARG A 13 13.61 -30.17 -24.62
C ARG A 13 12.29 -30.18 -23.86
N ILE A 14 12.10 -31.11 -22.94
CA ILE A 14 10.90 -31.21 -22.10
C ILE A 14 10.84 -30.03 -21.13
N GLY A 15 11.97 -29.70 -20.49
CA GLY A 15 12.06 -28.54 -19.61
C GLY A 15 11.75 -27.22 -20.32
N LEU A 16 12.25 -27.06 -21.55
CA LEU A 16 11.98 -25.88 -22.37
C LEU A 16 10.50 -25.80 -22.79
N LEU A 17 9.89 -26.93 -23.19
CA LEU A 17 8.46 -26.98 -23.51
C LEU A 17 7.59 -26.62 -22.32
N ILE A 18 7.83 -27.19 -21.13
CA ILE A 18 7.09 -26.88 -19.92
C ILE A 18 7.25 -25.39 -19.55
N GLY A 19 8.49 -24.87 -19.64
CA GLY A 19 8.76 -23.46 -19.35
C GLY A 19 8.07 -22.50 -20.31
N LEU A 20 8.10 -22.78 -21.62
CA LEU A 20 7.43 -21.96 -22.64
C LEU A 20 5.90 -22.06 -22.53
N SER A 21 5.34 -23.24 -22.27
CA SER A 21 3.90 -23.40 -22.03
C SER A 21 3.43 -22.62 -20.80
N PHE A 22 4.16 -22.73 -19.67
CA PHE A 22 3.88 -21.94 -18.46
C PHE A 22 3.92 -20.44 -18.78
N LEU A 23 4.99 -19.97 -19.42
CA LEU A 23 5.16 -18.55 -19.77
C LEU A 23 4.05 -18.09 -20.72
N GLY A 24 3.68 -18.88 -21.71
CA GLY A 24 2.58 -18.57 -22.62
C GLY A 24 1.24 -18.40 -21.91
N ILE A 25 0.91 -19.31 -21.00
CA ILE A 25 -0.32 -19.24 -20.20
C ILE A 25 -0.31 -17.99 -19.30
N VAL A 26 0.79 -17.73 -18.63
CA VAL A 26 0.90 -16.61 -17.70
C VAL A 26 0.85 -15.26 -18.44
N ILE A 27 1.51 -15.15 -19.60
CA ILE A 27 1.41 -13.95 -20.45
C ILE A 27 -0.02 -13.76 -20.97
N PHE A 28 -0.68 -14.83 -21.43
CA PHE A 28 -2.06 -14.76 -21.90
C PHE A 28 -3.01 -14.28 -20.80
N LEU A 29 -2.89 -14.80 -19.59
CA LEU A 29 -3.71 -14.36 -18.46
C LEU A 29 -3.40 -12.90 -18.05
N ALA A 30 -2.12 -12.55 -17.98
CA ALA A 30 -1.69 -11.20 -17.64
C ALA A 30 -2.12 -10.14 -18.66
N SER A 31 -2.22 -10.50 -19.96
CA SER A 31 -2.67 -9.57 -21.01
C SER A 31 -4.16 -9.23 -20.95
N ARG A 32 -4.93 -9.96 -20.15
CA ARG A 32 -6.38 -9.75 -20.00
C ARG A 32 -6.77 -8.88 -18.81
N ILE A 33 -5.81 -8.50 -17.98
CA ILE A 33 -6.07 -7.65 -16.82
C ILE A 33 -6.49 -6.24 -17.25
N THR A 34 -7.48 -5.68 -16.60
CA THR A 34 -7.87 -4.28 -16.81
C THR A 34 -7.15 -3.40 -15.80
N LEU A 35 -6.62 -2.27 -16.31
CA LEU A 35 -5.98 -1.25 -15.48
C LEU A 35 -7.02 -0.24 -15.03
N GLU A 36 -7.09 0.01 -13.74
CA GLU A 36 -7.97 1.02 -13.18
C GLU A 36 -7.15 2.16 -12.56
N GLU A 37 -7.46 3.39 -12.96
CA GLU A 37 -6.72 4.59 -12.57
C GLU A 37 -7.40 5.38 -11.44
N ASP A 38 -8.39 4.77 -10.76
CA ASP A 38 -9.16 5.43 -9.72
C ASP A 38 -8.37 5.53 -8.41
N ILE A 39 -8.04 6.78 -8.03
CA ILE A 39 -7.34 7.12 -6.77
C ILE A 39 -8.24 6.85 -5.56
N THR A 40 -9.57 6.83 -5.73
CA THR A 40 -10.50 6.56 -4.61
C THR A 40 -10.34 5.16 -4.04
N ARG A 41 -9.76 4.23 -4.79
CA ARG A 41 -9.39 2.89 -4.31
C ARG A 41 -8.30 2.87 -3.22
N LEU A 42 -7.61 3.98 -3.02
CA LEU A 42 -6.74 4.16 -1.86
C LEU A 42 -7.53 4.41 -0.58
N ILE A 43 -8.78 4.88 -0.68
CA ILE A 43 -9.63 5.16 0.48
C ILE A 43 -10.01 3.85 1.17
N PRO A 44 -9.84 3.74 2.50
CA PRO A 44 -10.21 2.55 3.24
C PRO A 44 -11.68 2.17 3.04
N SER A 45 -11.98 0.88 2.90
CA SER A 45 -13.32 0.34 2.81
C SER A 45 -13.90 0.07 4.21
N GLY A 46 -15.13 0.52 4.44
CA GLY A 46 -15.94 0.28 5.63
C GLY A 46 -17.38 0.67 5.32
N GLU A 47 -18.40 0.23 6.05
CA GLU A 47 -19.80 0.49 5.69
C GLU A 47 -20.09 1.98 5.45
N ARG A 48 -19.62 2.85 6.34
CA ARG A 48 -19.76 4.31 6.19
C ARG A 48 -18.88 4.86 5.07
N GLN A 49 -17.71 4.27 4.83
CA GLN A 49 -16.81 4.65 3.74
C GLN A 49 -17.30 4.16 2.37
N GLU A 50 -17.98 3.02 2.30
CA GLU A 50 -18.63 2.57 1.06
C GLU A 50 -19.76 3.50 0.65
N LEU A 51 -20.56 3.95 1.63
CA LEU A 51 -21.57 4.97 1.40
C LEU A 51 -20.93 6.28 0.91
N LEU A 52 -19.86 6.72 1.56
CA LEU A 52 -19.11 7.92 1.13
C LEU A 52 -18.51 7.75 -0.27
N LYS A 53 -17.96 6.57 -0.60
CA LYS A 53 -17.46 6.26 -1.96
C LYS A 53 -18.58 6.36 -3.00
N LYS A 54 -19.75 5.74 -2.73
CA LYS A 54 -20.93 5.83 -3.61
C LYS A 54 -21.37 7.29 -3.81
N VAL A 55 -21.44 8.05 -2.72
CA VAL A 55 -21.79 9.48 -2.76
C VAL A 55 -20.76 10.27 -3.58
N LEU A 56 -19.46 10.07 -3.32
CA LEU A 56 -18.38 10.78 -4.06
C LEU A 56 -18.32 10.39 -5.55
N ALA A 57 -18.69 9.16 -5.89
CA ALA A 57 -18.76 8.71 -7.29
C ALA A 57 -19.93 9.33 -8.04
N GLN A 58 -21.01 9.67 -7.33
CA GLN A 58 -22.23 10.24 -7.90
C GLN A 58 -22.30 11.77 -7.86
N THR A 59 -21.41 12.44 -7.15
CA THR A 59 -21.38 13.92 -7.12
C THR A 59 -20.77 14.48 -8.40
N GLU A 60 -21.56 14.57 -9.49
CA GLU A 60 -21.14 15.13 -10.79
C GLU A 60 -20.64 16.57 -10.67
N PHE A 61 -21.10 17.31 -9.68
CA PHE A 61 -20.68 18.70 -9.41
C PHE A 61 -19.16 18.84 -9.19
N SER A 62 -18.49 17.79 -8.72
CA SER A 62 -17.05 17.82 -8.46
C SER A 62 -16.18 17.70 -9.72
N ASP A 63 -16.72 17.26 -10.84
CA ASP A 63 -15.97 16.98 -12.06
C ASP A 63 -16.05 18.08 -13.12
N LYS A 64 -16.86 19.14 -12.88
CA LYS A 64 -16.94 20.30 -13.78
C LYS A 64 -15.60 21.01 -13.92
N ILE A 65 -15.36 21.49 -15.15
CA ILE A 65 -14.24 22.38 -15.43
C ILE A 65 -14.77 23.82 -15.41
N ILE A 66 -14.23 24.61 -14.49
CA ILE A 66 -14.49 26.04 -14.41
C ILE A 66 -13.60 26.70 -15.47
N VAL A 67 -14.22 27.44 -16.38
CA VAL A 67 -13.53 28.26 -17.38
C VAL A 67 -13.67 29.70 -16.93
N THR A 68 -12.55 30.31 -16.55
CA THR A 68 -12.48 31.72 -16.23
C THR A 68 -11.93 32.50 -17.41
N ILE A 69 -12.69 33.49 -17.87
CA ILE A 69 -12.29 34.39 -18.95
C ILE A 69 -12.08 35.77 -18.31
N SER A 70 -10.84 36.22 -18.27
CA SER A 70 -10.42 37.39 -17.49
C SER A 70 -9.81 38.46 -18.38
N SER A 71 -10.17 39.73 -18.11
CA SER A 71 -9.48 40.89 -18.73
C SER A 71 -8.06 41.01 -18.18
N THR A 72 -7.07 41.09 -19.06
CA THR A 72 -5.67 41.41 -18.70
C THR A 72 -5.40 42.91 -18.61
N SER A 73 -6.37 43.73 -19.08
CA SER A 73 -6.34 45.19 -19.02
C SER A 73 -6.78 45.70 -17.68
N ALA A 74 -6.31 46.91 -17.27
CA ALA A 74 -6.80 47.61 -16.09
C ALA A 74 -8.24 48.05 -16.24
N GLU A 75 -8.71 48.29 -17.48
CA GLU A 75 -10.08 48.68 -17.82
C GLU A 75 -10.96 47.43 -18.00
N SER A 76 -12.22 47.54 -17.57
CA SER A 76 -13.25 46.53 -17.77
C SER A 76 -13.66 46.48 -19.25
N LYS A 77 -13.70 45.28 -19.85
CA LYS A 77 -14.11 45.07 -21.25
C LYS A 77 -15.15 43.96 -21.38
N PRO A 78 -16.32 44.12 -20.79
CA PRO A 78 -17.33 43.05 -20.72
C PRO A 78 -17.79 42.59 -22.09
N ALA A 79 -17.76 43.41 -23.13
CA ALA A 79 -18.11 43.05 -24.49
C ALA A 79 -17.12 42.08 -25.11
N GLU A 80 -15.80 42.27 -24.87
CA GLU A 80 -14.76 41.33 -25.37
C GLU A 80 -14.81 39.99 -24.62
N LEU A 81 -15.08 40.02 -23.29
CA LEU A 81 -15.26 38.82 -22.52
C LEU A 81 -16.41 37.94 -23.04
N THR A 82 -17.56 38.59 -23.36
CA THR A 82 -18.74 37.86 -23.86
C THR A 82 -18.54 37.35 -25.27
N GLN A 83 -17.78 38.06 -26.11
CA GLN A 83 -17.42 37.57 -27.45
C GLN A 83 -16.47 36.37 -27.39
N TYR A 84 -15.43 36.41 -26.55
CA TYR A 84 -14.54 35.29 -26.30
C TYR A 84 -15.34 34.08 -25.79
N ALA A 85 -16.22 34.28 -24.82
CA ALA A 85 -17.04 33.21 -24.27
C ALA A 85 -17.93 32.55 -25.33
N GLN A 86 -18.55 33.36 -26.20
CA GLN A 86 -19.39 32.83 -27.27
C GLN A 86 -18.59 32.01 -28.29
N GLN A 87 -17.44 32.55 -28.74
CA GLN A 87 -16.56 31.79 -29.65
C GLN A 87 -15.99 30.53 -29.02
N PHE A 88 -15.72 30.57 -27.70
CA PHE A 88 -15.29 29.40 -26.96
C PHE A 88 -16.37 28.30 -26.95
N ILE A 89 -17.63 28.67 -26.60
CA ILE A 89 -18.77 27.73 -26.61
C ILE A 89 -18.96 27.12 -28.01
N ASP A 90 -18.97 27.96 -29.04
CA ASP A 90 -19.15 27.50 -30.42
C ASP A 90 -18.03 26.55 -30.87
N SER A 91 -16.79 26.88 -30.54
CA SER A 91 -15.62 26.04 -30.85
C SER A 91 -15.65 24.68 -30.14
N VAL A 92 -16.02 24.68 -28.86
CA VAL A 92 -16.14 23.45 -28.09
C VAL A 92 -17.25 22.56 -28.61
N ASN A 93 -18.44 23.13 -28.88
CA ASN A 93 -19.57 22.39 -29.42
C ASN A 93 -19.29 21.76 -30.81
N ILE A 94 -18.49 22.43 -31.63
CA ILE A 94 -18.12 21.92 -32.95
C ILE A 94 -17.00 20.89 -32.91
N GLN A 95 -15.96 21.14 -32.09
CA GLN A 95 -14.74 20.34 -32.09
C GLN A 95 -14.72 19.23 -31.02
N LEU A 96 -15.53 19.35 -29.97
CA LEU A 96 -15.49 18.47 -28.80
C LEU A 96 -16.85 17.88 -28.37
N PRO A 97 -17.80 17.61 -29.30
CA PRO A 97 -19.14 17.16 -28.93
C PRO A 97 -19.18 15.80 -28.21
N GLU A 98 -18.14 14.98 -28.36
CA GLU A 98 -18.03 13.67 -27.69
C GLU A 98 -17.53 13.78 -26.25
N PHE A 99 -16.85 14.89 -25.91
CA PHE A 99 -16.17 15.07 -24.61
C PHE A 99 -16.93 15.99 -23.67
N VAL A 100 -17.88 16.78 -24.16
CA VAL A 100 -18.62 17.80 -23.39
C VAL A 100 -20.10 17.49 -23.46
N LYS A 101 -20.71 17.35 -22.26
CA LYS A 101 -22.15 17.13 -22.08
C LYS A 101 -22.93 18.44 -22.16
N ASP A 102 -22.41 19.49 -21.51
CA ASP A 102 -23.07 20.78 -21.38
C ASP A 102 -22.07 21.89 -21.02
N ILE A 103 -22.39 23.14 -21.41
CA ILE A 103 -21.66 24.35 -21.02
C ILE A 103 -22.63 25.34 -20.41
N GLN A 104 -22.46 25.64 -19.15
CA GLN A 104 -23.29 26.58 -18.38
C GLN A 104 -22.56 27.91 -18.22
N GLY A 105 -23.33 28.99 -17.91
CA GLY A 105 -22.82 30.34 -17.74
C GLY A 105 -23.41 31.34 -18.73
N LYS A 106 -24.21 30.84 -19.72
CA LYS A 106 -25.03 31.68 -20.59
C LYS A 106 -26.52 31.40 -20.34
N VAL A 107 -27.32 32.37 -20.04
CA VAL A 107 -28.77 32.27 -19.81
C VAL A 107 -29.50 32.78 -21.04
N PRO A 108 -30.21 31.94 -21.84
CA PRO A 108 -30.98 32.38 -22.99
C PRO A 108 -32.21 33.22 -22.55
N GLU A 109 -32.61 34.22 -23.36
CA GLU A 109 -33.77 35.05 -23.05
C GLU A 109 -35.08 34.25 -22.94
N GLU A 110 -35.24 33.23 -23.76
CA GLU A 110 -36.40 32.33 -23.73
C GLU A 110 -36.50 31.54 -22.40
N GLY A 111 -35.40 31.24 -21.77
CA GLY A 111 -35.36 30.54 -20.50
C GLY A 111 -35.99 31.31 -19.33
N ILE A 112 -35.92 32.64 -19.30
CA ILE A 112 -36.56 33.47 -18.25
C ILE A 112 -38.08 33.36 -18.33
N ARG A 113 -38.64 33.35 -19.54
CA ARG A 113 -40.07 33.20 -19.74
C ARG A 113 -40.51 31.74 -19.38
N GLU A 114 -39.79 30.75 -19.77
CA GLU A 114 -40.09 29.35 -19.43
C GLU A 114 -40.08 29.13 -17.90
N ILE A 115 -39.13 29.71 -17.17
CA ILE A 115 -39.07 29.67 -15.71
C ILE A 115 -40.29 30.36 -15.09
N TYR A 116 -40.67 31.56 -15.59
CA TYR A 116 -41.84 32.24 -15.09
C TYR A 116 -43.12 31.43 -15.28
N ASP A 117 -43.34 30.93 -16.48
CA ASP A 117 -44.51 30.12 -16.79
C ASP A 117 -44.55 28.83 -15.98
N PHE A 118 -43.41 28.17 -15.79
CA PHE A 118 -43.30 26.99 -14.94
C PHE A 118 -43.68 27.27 -13.48
N VAL A 119 -43.12 28.34 -12.89
CA VAL A 119 -43.45 28.73 -11.53
C VAL A 119 -44.92 29.17 -11.41
N TYR A 120 -45.44 29.90 -12.40
CA TYR A 120 -46.86 30.32 -12.44
C TYR A 120 -47.80 29.10 -12.49
N ASP A 121 -47.50 28.14 -13.36
CA ASP A 121 -48.33 26.98 -13.54
C ASP A 121 -48.30 26.00 -12.36
N ASN A 122 -47.27 26.06 -11.51
CA ASN A 122 -47.08 25.22 -10.33
C ASN A 122 -46.91 26.05 -9.04
N LEU A 123 -47.49 27.24 -8.97
CA LEU A 123 -47.26 28.25 -7.94
C LEU A 123 -47.32 27.76 -6.49
N PRO A 124 -48.26 26.88 -6.08
CA PRO A 124 -48.34 26.39 -4.71
C PRO A 124 -47.05 25.72 -4.23
N LEU A 125 -46.29 25.09 -5.13
CA LEU A 125 -45.08 24.32 -4.79
C LEU A 125 -43.93 25.24 -4.35
N PHE A 126 -43.94 26.49 -4.79
CA PHE A 126 -42.89 27.49 -4.55
C PHE A 126 -43.20 28.43 -3.38
N LEU A 127 -44.37 28.35 -2.72
CA LEU A 127 -44.76 29.24 -1.61
C LEU A 127 -44.50 28.57 -0.25
N ASN A 128 -44.11 29.37 0.75
CA ASN A 128 -43.97 28.99 2.15
C ASN A 128 -44.96 29.77 3.04
N GLU A 129 -44.99 29.51 4.36
CA GLU A 129 -45.88 30.16 5.30
C GLU A 129 -45.72 31.70 5.34
N ALA A 130 -44.50 32.22 5.20
CA ALA A 130 -44.21 33.65 5.17
C ALA A 130 -44.80 34.29 3.90
N ASP A 131 -44.76 33.56 2.78
CA ASP A 131 -45.36 34.01 1.52
C ASP A 131 -46.86 34.12 1.62
N TYR A 132 -47.55 33.21 2.28
CA TYR A 132 -48.99 33.29 2.52
C TYR A 132 -49.37 34.50 3.39
N LYS A 133 -48.56 34.85 4.41
CA LYS A 133 -48.72 36.10 5.18
C LYS A 133 -48.53 37.35 4.30
N SER A 134 -47.53 37.32 3.42
CA SER A 134 -47.30 38.37 2.44
C SER A 134 -48.45 38.47 1.46
N ILE A 135 -48.99 37.38 0.96
CA ILE A 135 -50.17 37.34 0.08
C ILE A 135 -51.35 37.95 0.82
N GLU A 136 -51.63 37.57 2.08
CA GLU A 136 -52.75 38.14 2.87
C GLU A 136 -52.67 39.66 2.99
N SER A 137 -51.42 40.16 3.16
CA SER A 137 -51.23 41.64 3.19
C SER A 137 -51.48 42.31 1.83
N ARG A 138 -51.19 41.63 0.73
CA ARG A 138 -51.45 42.12 -0.64
C ARG A 138 -52.95 42.07 -1.00
N LEU A 139 -53.70 41.26 -0.32
CA LEU A 139 -55.17 41.16 -0.52
C LEU A 139 -55.93 42.24 0.17
N GLN A 140 -55.28 43.14 0.93
CA GLN A 140 -55.98 44.37 1.49
C GLN A 140 -56.30 45.32 0.38
N LYS A 141 -57.44 46.06 0.50
CA LYS A 141 -57.99 46.98 -0.50
C LYS A 141 -56.96 48.02 -0.96
N ASP A 142 -56.31 48.68 -0.02
CA ASP A 142 -55.31 49.69 -0.31
C ASP A 142 -54.10 49.17 -1.03
N SER A 143 -53.66 47.89 -0.70
CA SER A 143 -52.58 47.25 -1.35
C SER A 143 -52.91 46.86 -2.80
N ILE A 144 -54.12 46.38 -3.04
CA ILE A 144 -54.63 46.09 -4.39
C ILE A 144 -54.61 47.33 -5.26
N GLN A 145 -55.15 48.43 -4.76
CA GLN A 145 -55.23 49.67 -5.49
C GLN A 145 -53.82 50.22 -5.82
N ALA A 146 -52.91 50.20 -4.84
CA ALA A 146 -51.50 50.58 -5.04
C ALA A 146 -50.82 49.75 -6.13
N ARG A 147 -51.02 48.42 -6.10
CA ARG A 147 -50.42 47.51 -7.07
C ARG A 147 -51.02 47.72 -8.48
N LEU A 148 -52.31 47.84 -8.60
CA LEU A 148 -52.93 48.11 -9.88
C LEU A 148 -52.52 49.45 -10.50
N LYS A 149 -52.28 50.49 -9.67
CA LYS A 149 -51.68 51.75 -10.11
C LYS A 149 -50.23 51.57 -10.65
N GLU A 150 -49.44 50.78 -9.98
CA GLU A 150 -48.05 50.40 -10.47
C GLU A 150 -48.14 49.64 -11.79
N ASN A 151 -49.02 48.63 -11.90
CA ASN A 151 -49.22 47.87 -13.12
C ASN A 151 -49.68 48.77 -14.28
N TYR A 152 -50.61 49.71 -14.02
CA TYR A 152 -51.02 50.65 -15.05
C TYR A 152 -49.86 51.55 -15.53
N LYS A 153 -49.03 52.05 -14.60
CA LYS A 153 -47.83 52.82 -14.95
C LYS A 153 -46.85 52.00 -15.78
N SER A 154 -46.61 50.73 -15.42
CA SER A 154 -45.74 49.81 -16.18
C SER A 154 -46.26 49.58 -17.60
N LEU A 155 -47.55 49.38 -17.76
CA LEU A 155 -48.19 49.14 -19.06
C LEU A 155 -48.07 50.29 -20.03
N ILE A 156 -48.12 51.58 -19.53
CA ILE A 156 -47.95 52.79 -20.35
C ILE A 156 -46.50 53.21 -20.56
N SER A 157 -45.53 52.48 -19.94
CA SER A 157 -44.10 52.71 -20.14
C SER A 157 -43.62 51.96 -21.40
N PRO A 158 -42.45 52.30 -21.95
CA PRO A 158 -41.82 51.50 -23.05
C PRO A 158 -41.68 50.06 -22.75
N ALA A 159 -41.48 49.67 -21.49
CA ALA A 159 -41.39 48.28 -21.04
C ALA A 159 -42.73 47.53 -21.07
N GLY A 160 -43.87 48.28 -21.20
CA GLY A 160 -45.20 47.71 -21.18
C GLY A 160 -45.46 46.64 -22.27
N LEU A 161 -44.83 46.75 -23.40
CA LEU A 161 -44.93 45.74 -24.46
C LEU A 161 -44.44 44.36 -24.03
N VAL A 162 -43.39 44.32 -23.20
CA VAL A 162 -42.82 43.06 -22.69
C VAL A 162 -43.54 42.58 -21.41
N THR A 163 -43.88 43.51 -20.51
CA THR A 163 -44.46 43.19 -19.19
C THR A 163 -45.94 42.90 -19.22
N LYS A 164 -46.64 43.27 -20.28
CA LYS A 164 -48.10 43.18 -20.38
C LYS A 164 -48.65 41.80 -20.04
N GLU A 165 -48.08 40.75 -20.57
CA GLU A 165 -48.57 39.38 -20.40
C GLU A 165 -48.44 38.95 -18.91
N PHE A 166 -47.32 39.26 -18.27
CA PHE A 166 -47.06 38.93 -16.86
C PHE A 166 -48.00 39.67 -15.92
N LEU A 167 -48.25 40.97 -16.17
CA LEU A 167 -49.13 41.80 -15.34
C LEU A 167 -50.61 41.36 -15.43
N PHE A 168 -51.05 40.86 -16.58
CA PHE A 168 -52.43 40.34 -16.72
C PHE A 168 -52.56 38.91 -16.15
N LYS A 169 -51.50 38.09 -16.20
CA LYS A 169 -51.48 36.77 -15.58
C LYS A 169 -51.45 36.86 -14.05
N ASP A 170 -50.73 37.82 -13.48
CA ASP A 170 -50.55 37.96 -12.04
C ASP A 170 -50.56 39.43 -11.59
N PRO A 171 -51.77 40.00 -11.47
CA PRO A 171 -51.94 41.43 -11.11
C PRO A 171 -51.45 41.80 -9.72
N LEU A 172 -51.30 40.79 -8.82
CA LEU A 172 -50.83 40.96 -7.43
C LEU A 172 -49.38 40.58 -7.24
N SER A 173 -48.71 40.19 -8.31
CA SER A 173 -47.29 39.76 -8.30
C SER A 173 -47.04 38.63 -7.30
N ILE A 174 -47.96 37.67 -7.15
CA ILE A 174 -47.79 36.52 -6.24
C ILE A 174 -46.71 35.54 -6.78
N THR A 175 -46.68 35.38 -8.12
CA THR A 175 -45.66 34.51 -8.78
C THR A 175 -44.23 34.97 -8.49
N TYR A 176 -44.02 36.26 -8.28
CA TYR A 176 -42.72 36.81 -7.91
C TYR A 176 -42.19 36.26 -6.57
N LEU A 177 -43.10 35.91 -5.63
CA LEU A 177 -42.71 35.28 -4.36
C LEU A 177 -42.12 33.88 -4.59
N GLY A 178 -42.70 33.11 -5.54
CA GLY A 178 -42.15 31.81 -5.96
C GLY A 178 -40.84 31.97 -6.71
N LEU A 179 -40.75 32.95 -7.64
CA LEU A 179 -39.53 33.21 -8.39
C LEU A 179 -38.33 33.54 -7.48
N LYS A 180 -38.57 34.26 -6.38
CA LYS A 180 -37.55 34.61 -5.40
C LYS A 180 -36.86 33.38 -4.78
N LYS A 181 -37.54 32.21 -4.74
CA LYS A 181 -36.93 30.97 -4.27
C LYS A 181 -35.83 30.45 -5.19
N LEU A 182 -35.90 30.79 -6.47
CA LEU A 182 -34.88 30.41 -7.44
C LEU A 182 -33.57 31.21 -7.27
N GLU A 183 -33.62 32.38 -6.61
CA GLU A 183 -32.42 33.13 -6.26
C GLU A 183 -31.52 32.35 -5.29
N GLU A 184 -32.08 31.43 -4.49
CA GLU A 184 -31.34 30.56 -3.57
C GLU A 184 -30.53 29.47 -4.27
N LEU A 185 -30.79 29.22 -5.56
CA LEU A 185 -30.00 28.33 -6.41
C LEU A 185 -28.74 29.03 -6.97
N GLN A 186 -28.66 30.37 -6.85
CA GLN A 186 -27.55 31.12 -7.44
C GLN A 186 -26.26 31.00 -6.62
N VAL A 187 -25.16 30.90 -7.33
CA VAL A 187 -23.78 30.86 -6.79
C VAL A 187 -23.32 32.25 -6.43
N GLY A 188 -23.75 32.77 -5.25
CA GLY A 188 -23.18 33.98 -4.63
C GLY A 188 -23.67 35.31 -5.18
N ASP A 189 -23.62 36.36 -4.30
CA ASP A 189 -24.03 37.74 -4.58
C ASP A 189 -22.99 38.53 -5.41
N ASP A 190 -21.89 37.95 -5.83
CA ASP A 190 -20.74 38.64 -6.45
C ASP A 190 -20.80 38.71 -7.98
N PHE A 191 -21.90 38.22 -8.58
CA PHE A 191 -22.08 38.12 -10.04
C PHE A 191 -23.29 38.88 -10.54
N GLU A 192 -23.25 39.28 -11.81
CA GLU A 192 -24.34 39.88 -12.53
C GLU A 192 -24.47 39.33 -13.96
N LEU A 193 -25.58 39.52 -14.63
CA LEU A 193 -25.76 39.10 -16.04
C LEU A 193 -25.44 40.27 -16.97
N TYR A 194 -24.49 40.04 -17.88
CA TYR A 194 -24.16 40.96 -18.96
C TYR A 194 -24.24 40.21 -20.30
N ASN A 195 -25.07 40.67 -21.23
CA ASN A 195 -25.36 39.99 -22.51
C ASN A 195 -25.67 38.48 -22.32
N ASN A 196 -26.45 38.16 -21.30
CA ASN A 196 -26.87 36.82 -20.91
C ASN A 196 -25.73 35.91 -20.36
N PHE A 197 -24.55 36.44 -20.11
CA PHE A 197 -23.43 35.72 -19.48
C PHE A 197 -23.25 36.10 -18.02
N LEU A 198 -22.79 35.15 -17.22
CA LEU A 198 -22.44 35.36 -15.82
C LEU A 198 -21.09 36.06 -15.71
N ILE A 199 -21.09 37.35 -15.26
CA ILE A 199 -19.91 38.17 -15.11
C ILE A 199 -19.78 38.64 -13.67
N THR A 200 -18.57 38.89 -13.18
CA THR A 200 -18.38 39.51 -11.85
C THR A 200 -18.83 40.97 -11.83
N LYS A 201 -19.26 41.45 -10.66
CA LYS A 201 -19.72 42.86 -10.50
C LYS A 201 -18.68 43.92 -10.88
N ASP A 202 -17.38 43.55 -10.82
CA ASP A 202 -16.28 44.41 -11.31
C ASP A 202 -16.10 44.33 -12.85
N GLN A 203 -16.92 43.53 -13.51
CA GLN A 203 -16.95 43.28 -14.96
C GLN A 203 -15.60 42.90 -15.57
N LYS A 204 -14.72 42.27 -14.77
CA LYS A 204 -13.39 41.84 -15.22
C LYS A 204 -13.29 40.35 -15.48
N HIS A 205 -14.22 39.56 -14.96
CA HIS A 205 -14.18 38.12 -15.06
C HIS A 205 -15.51 37.53 -15.50
N LEU A 206 -15.51 36.57 -16.40
CA LEU A 206 -16.66 35.82 -16.84
C LEU A 206 -16.42 34.34 -16.50
N LEU A 207 -17.43 33.65 -16.00
CA LEU A 207 -17.37 32.26 -15.63
C LEU A 207 -18.25 31.40 -16.53
N LEU A 208 -17.67 30.28 -17.02
CA LEU A 208 -18.41 29.19 -17.64
C LEU A 208 -18.10 27.90 -16.88
N PHE A 209 -19.08 27.02 -16.84
CA PHE A 209 -18.92 25.67 -16.24
C PHE A 209 -19.13 24.63 -17.32
N LEU A 210 -18.09 23.87 -17.60
CA LEU A 210 -18.08 22.86 -18.65
C LEU A 210 -18.20 21.49 -17.95
N SER A 211 -19.21 20.72 -18.34
CA SER A 211 -19.48 19.37 -17.82
C SER A 211 -18.88 18.33 -18.77
N PRO A 212 -17.79 17.61 -18.38
CA PRO A 212 -17.21 16.56 -19.18
C PRO A 212 -18.15 15.35 -19.26
N THR A 213 -18.09 14.62 -20.37
CA THR A 213 -18.83 13.35 -20.54
C THR A 213 -18.18 12.21 -19.77
N LEU A 214 -16.86 12.28 -19.57
CA LEU A 214 -16.06 11.23 -18.94
C LEU A 214 -15.72 11.61 -17.49
N PRO A 215 -15.74 10.65 -16.55
CA PRO A 215 -15.31 10.90 -15.19
C PRO A 215 -13.81 11.28 -15.14
N ALA A 216 -13.41 12.04 -14.12
CA ALA A 216 -12.03 12.50 -13.95
C ALA A 216 -10.98 11.36 -13.83
N SER A 217 -11.41 10.14 -13.54
CA SER A 217 -10.56 8.94 -13.46
C SER A 217 -10.12 8.40 -14.84
N GLU A 218 -10.82 8.73 -15.92
CA GLU A 218 -10.47 8.32 -17.31
C GLU A 218 -9.35 9.20 -17.89
N THR A 219 -8.16 9.13 -17.31
CA THR A 219 -7.08 10.10 -17.53
C THR A 219 -6.52 10.09 -18.95
N ASP A 220 -6.50 8.94 -19.67
CA ASP A 220 -5.96 8.84 -21.03
C ASP A 220 -6.84 9.56 -22.03
N LYS A 221 -8.15 9.35 -21.98
CA LYS A 221 -9.10 10.03 -22.87
C LYS A 221 -9.23 11.51 -22.50
N ASN A 222 -9.25 11.81 -21.19
CA ASN A 222 -9.26 13.19 -20.72
C ASN A 222 -7.98 13.95 -21.09
N SER A 223 -6.82 13.29 -21.21
CA SER A 223 -5.61 13.93 -21.71
C SER A 223 -5.76 14.43 -23.14
N LEU A 224 -6.40 13.65 -24.03
CA LEU A 224 -6.69 14.07 -25.40
C LEU A 224 -7.72 15.20 -25.43
N PHE A 225 -8.73 15.12 -24.59
CA PHE A 225 -9.74 16.18 -24.41
C PHE A 225 -9.09 17.50 -24.01
N LEU A 226 -8.24 17.50 -22.99
CA LEU A 226 -7.57 18.70 -22.49
C LEU A 226 -6.60 19.28 -23.53
N GLU A 227 -5.86 18.47 -24.27
CA GLU A 227 -4.97 18.93 -25.37
C GLU A 227 -5.74 19.74 -26.43
N LYS A 228 -6.92 19.22 -26.81
CA LYS A 228 -7.79 19.94 -27.76
C LYS A 228 -8.37 21.22 -27.14
N LEU A 229 -8.79 21.17 -25.87
CA LEU A 229 -9.34 22.32 -25.15
C LEU A 229 -8.30 23.44 -25.01
N GLU A 230 -7.06 23.10 -24.65
CA GLU A 230 -5.92 24.02 -24.62
C GLU A 230 -5.60 24.61 -26.00
N THR A 231 -5.79 23.84 -27.08
CA THR A 231 -5.61 24.33 -28.44
C THR A 231 -6.68 25.39 -28.79
N ILE A 232 -7.94 25.18 -28.42
CA ILE A 232 -9.02 26.16 -28.60
C ILE A 232 -8.69 27.45 -27.81
N GLN A 233 -8.31 27.31 -26.54
CA GLN A 233 -7.91 28.44 -25.70
C GLN A 233 -6.75 29.22 -26.33
N ALA A 234 -5.67 28.56 -26.74
CA ALA A 234 -4.51 29.22 -27.30
C ALA A 234 -4.85 30.02 -28.59
N ASN A 235 -5.77 29.53 -29.40
CA ASN A 235 -6.24 30.24 -30.60
C ASN A 235 -7.03 31.50 -30.25
N LEU A 236 -7.93 31.38 -29.24
CA LEU A 236 -8.71 32.51 -28.78
C LEU A 236 -7.87 33.56 -28.04
N ASP A 237 -6.90 33.14 -27.21
CA ASP A 237 -5.96 34.03 -26.53
C ASP A 237 -5.06 34.82 -27.53
N GLN A 238 -4.82 34.25 -28.75
CA GLN A 238 -4.13 34.97 -29.81
C GLN A 238 -5.02 35.98 -30.53
N GLU A 239 -6.32 35.67 -30.69
CA GLU A 239 -7.29 36.57 -31.32
C GLU A 239 -7.66 37.74 -30.40
N PHE A 240 -7.90 37.45 -29.12
CA PHE A 240 -8.28 38.41 -28.08
C PHE A 240 -7.11 38.78 -27.16
N LYS A 241 -6.25 39.73 -27.58
CA LYS A 241 -4.96 40.02 -26.89
C LYS A 241 -5.10 40.54 -25.45
N GLU A 242 -6.27 41.11 -25.08
CA GLU A 242 -6.50 41.67 -23.78
C GLU A 242 -7.45 40.84 -22.92
N VAL A 243 -7.75 39.62 -23.35
CA VAL A 243 -8.57 38.63 -22.64
C VAL A 243 -7.80 37.32 -22.60
N LYS A 244 -7.88 36.61 -21.48
CA LYS A 244 -7.23 35.31 -21.26
C LYS A 244 -8.22 34.33 -20.68
N GLY A 245 -8.28 33.13 -21.27
CA GLY A 245 -9.00 32.01 -20.71
C GLY A 245 -8.12 31.18 -19.77
N GLU A 246 -8.69 30.62 -18.70
CA GLU A 246 -8.01 29.68 -17.80
C GLU A 246 -8.98 28.56 -17.39
N PHE A 247 -8.46 27.35 -17.21
CA PHE A 247 -9.25 26.17 -16.86
C PHE A 247 -8.89 25.67 -15.46
N PHE A 248 -9.90 25.39 -14.65
CA PHE A 248 -9.74 24.82 -13.33
C PHE A 248 -10.74 23.68 -13.12
N GLY A 249 -10.29 22.56 -12.57
CA GLY A 249 -11.17 21.44 -12.25
C GLY A 249 -10.41 20.16 -11.93
N ARG A 250 -11.13 19.20 -11.35
CA ARG A 250 -10.56 17.90 -10.91
C ARG A 250 -9.93 17.12 -12.07
N VAL A 251 -10.52 17.19 -13.25
CA VAL A 251 -10.01 16.51 -14.46
C VAL A 251 -8.59 16.95 -14.80
N LEU A 252 -8.29 18.28 -14.71
CA LEU A 252 -6.95 18.80 -15.00
C LEU A 252 -5.91 18.28 -14.00
N TYR A 253 -6.26 18.23 -12.71
CA TYR A 253 -5.38 17.67 -11.68
C TYR A 253 -5.13 16.17 -11.90
N SER A 254 -6.19 15.41 -12.21
CA SER A 254 -6.09 13.96 -12.44
C SER A 254 -5.18 13.65 -13.62
N VAL A 255 -5.37 14.35 -14.74
CA VAL A 255 -4.55 14.18 -15.95
C VAL A 255 -3.10 14.64 -15.71
N ALA A 256 -2.88 15.80 -15.08
CA ALA A 256 -1.54 16.29 -14.78
C ALA A 256 -0.78 15.31 -13.86
N ASN A 257 -1.47 14.78 -12.84
CA ASN A 257 -0.93 13.80 -11.91
C ASN A 257 -0.57 12.48 -12.60
N ALA A 258 -1.49 11.92 -13.38
CA ALA A 258 -1.28 10.68 -14.13
C ALA A 258 -0.14 10.80 -15.15
N ASN A 259 -0.12 11.88 -15.94
CA ASN A 259 0.92 12.14 -16.92
C ASN A 259 2.30 12.31 -16.26
N GLN A 260 2.36 12.99 -15.10
CA GLN A 260 3.62 13.13 -14.36
C GLN A 260 4.09 11.78 -13.79
N ILE A 261 3.20 10.96 -13.23
CA ILE A 261 3.54 9.61 -12.77
C ILE A 261 4.09 8.77 -13.93
N LYS A 262 3.38 8.73 -15.08
CA LYS A 262 3.82 7.99 -16.28
C LYS A 262 5.19 8.47 -16.77
N LYS A 263 5.43 9.76 -16.80
CA LYS A 263 6.70 10.38 -17.20
C LYS A 263 7.83 10.05 -16.22
N ASP A 264 7.58 10.21 -14.92
CA ASP A 264 8.56 9.93 -13.88
C ASP A 264 8.94 8.44 -13.86
N ILE A 265 7.96 7.54 -13.92
CA ILE A 265 8.20 6.10 -13.98
C ILE A 265 9.05 5.76 -15.22
N LYS A 266 8.70 6.27 -16.40
CA LYS A 266 9.43 5.99 -17.63
C LYS A 266 10.90 6.48 -17.56
N ILE A 267 11.13 7.67 -17.05
CA ILE A 267 12.48 8.26 -16.93
C ILE A 267 13.27 7.54 -15.83
N THR A 268 12.70 7.39 -14.64
CA THR A 268 13.41 6.83 -13.49
C THR A 268 13.71 5.35 -13.66
N ILE A 269 12.76 4.56 -14.21
CA ILE A 269 13.03 3.16 -14.55
C ILE A 269 14.10 3.07 -15.64
N GLY A 270 14.03 3.90 -16.66
CA GLY A 270 15.05 3.91 -17.73
C GLY A 270 16.46 4.19 -17.20
N ILE A 271 16.60 5.20 -16.34
CA ILE A 271 17.87 5.54 -15.68
C ILE A 271 18.32 4.41 -14.74
N ALA A 272 17.41 3.91 -13.89
CA ALA A 272 17.72 2.84 -12.95
C ALA A 272 18.19 1.58 -13.67
N LEU A 273 17.46 1.13 -14.69
CA LEU A 273 17.84 -0.02 -15.50
C LEU A 273 19.17 0.19 -16.21
N GLY A 274 19.41 1.37 -16.78
CA GLY A 274 20.68 1.70 -17.44
C GLY A 274 21.87 1.61 -16.49
N ILE A 275 21.78 2.25 -15.32
CA ILE A 275 22.84 2.22 -14.31
C ILE A 275 23.02 0.80 -13.75
N LEU A 276 21.92 0.09 -13.49
CA LEU A 276 21.94 -1.26 -12.98
C LEU A 276 22.59 -2.24 -13.95
N LEU A 277 22.25 -2.16 -15.25
CA LEU A 277 22.87 -2.95 -16.31
C LEU A 277 24.37 -2.69 -16.36
N LEU A 278 24.79 -1.41 -16.37
CA LEU A 278 26.19 -1.04 -16.38
C LEU A 278 26.94 -1.56 -15.16
N LEU A 279 26.38 -1.43 -13.95
CA LEU A 279 26.96 -1.94 -12.72
C LEU A 279 27.14 -3.46 -12.76
N LEU A 280 26.11 -4.19 -13.19
CA LEU A 280 26.15 -5.64 -13.26
C LEU A 280 27.11 -6.13 -14.36
N ILE A 281 27.16 -5.47 -15.51
CA ILE A 281 28.15 -5.77 -16.59
C ILE A 281 29.55 -5.55 -16.07
N PHE A 282 29.80 -4.43 -15.37
CA PHE A 282 31.11 -4.10 -14.80
C PHE A 282 31.53 -5.13 -13.73
N TYR A 283 30.60 -5.52 -12.85
CA TYR A 283 30.86 -6.47 -11.75
C TYR A 283 31.09 -7.89 -12.27
N TYR A 284 30.19 -8.40 -13.14
CA TYR A 284 30.27 -9.77 -13.67
C TYR A 284 31.15 -9.88 -14.93
N ARG A 285 31.49 -8.75 -15.57
CA ARG A 285 32.30 -8.68 -16.82
C ARG A 285 31.73 -9.51 -17.98
N ARG A 286 30.42 -9.65 -18.05
CA ARG A 286 29.70 -10.42 -19.07
C ARG A 286 28.35 -9.77 -19.36
N ILE A 287 28.10 -9.42 -20.60
CA ILE A 287 26.90 -8.68 -21.04
C ILE A 287 25.61 -9.50 -20.86
N TYR A 288 25.65 -10.84 -21.01
CA TYR A 288 24.45 -11.67 -20.89
C TYR A 288 24.01 -11.92 -19.44
N VAL A 289 24.89 -11.70 -18.44
CA VAL A 289 24.60 -11.96 -17.03
C VAL A 289 23.49 -11.08 -16.47
N PRO A 290 23.48 -9.76 -16.69
CA PRO A 290 22.34 -8.94 -16.27
C PRO A 290 21.01 -9.44 -16.84
N LEU A 291 20.99 -9.77 -18.15
CA LEU A 291 19.76 -10.30 -18.77
C LEU A 291 19.28 -11.57 -18.04
N LEU A 292 20.20 -12.49 -17.75
CA LEU A 292 19.86 -13.72 -17.01
C LEU A 292 19.34 -13.44 -15.61
N LEU A 293 19.84 -12.40 -14.93
CA LEU A 293 19.39 -11.99 -13.60
C LEU A 293 17.99 -11.39 -13.58
N PHE A 294 17.60 -10.69 -14.65
CA PHE A 294 16.26 -10.09 -14.77
C PHE A 294 15.16 -11.09 -15.09
N VAL A 295 15.46 -12.18 -15.82
CA VAL A 295 14.45 -13.14 -16.29
C VAL A 295 13.59 -13.72 -15.17
N PRO A 296 14.12 -14.21 -14.02
CA PRO A 296 13.27 -14.71 -12.92
C PRO A 296 12.33 -13.64 -12.36
N GLY A 297 12.82 -12.40 -12.23
CA GLY A 297 12.01 -11.27 -11.77
C GLY A 297 10.87 -10.93 -12.72
N LEU A 298 11.13 -10.91 -14.02
CA LEU A 298 10.10 -10.69 -15.04
C LEU A 298 9.03 -11.79 -15.01
N ILE A 299 9.45 -13.05 -14.95
CA ILE A 299 8.51 -14.17 -14.83
C ILE A 299 7.66 -14.04 -13.56
N GLY A 300 8.27 -13.67 -12.45
CA GLY A 300 7.56 -13.42 -11.19
C GLY A 300 6.54 -12.31 -11.33
N GLY A 301 6.92 -11.16 -11.88
CA GLY A 301 6.03 -10.02 -12.08
C GLY A 301 4.83 -10.34 -12.98
N ILE A 302 5.08 -10.97 -14.13
CA ILE A 302 4.00 -11.40 -15.04
C ILE A 302 3.09 -12.43 -14.35
N SER A 303 3.66 -13.35 -13.54
CA SER A 303 2.87 -14.33 -12.77
C SER A 303 2.02 -13.67 -11.69
N GLY A 304 2.51 -12.62 -11.04
CA GLY A 304 1.74 -11.84 -10.08
C GLY A 304 0.54 -11.16 -10.72
N ILE A 305 0.72 -10.53 -11.89
CA ILE A 305 -0.36 -9.93 -12.68
C ILE A 305 -1.38 -11.00 -13.11
N ALA A 306 -0.92 -12.13 -13.65
CA ALA A 306 -1.78 -13.22 -14.06
C ALA A 306 -2.61 -13.80 -12.90
N PHE A 307 -2.01 -13.90 -11.72
CA PHE A 307 -2.71 -14.38 -10.52
C PHE A 307 -3.78 -13.39 -10.05
N LEU A 308 -3.50 -12.09 -10.11
CA LEU A 308 -4.50 -11.05 -9.82
C LEU A 308 -5.66 -11.08 -10.81
N TYR A 309 -5.37 -11.26 -12.11
CA TYR A 309 -6.44 -11.42 -13.10
C TYR A 309 -7.40 -12.57 -12.75
N LEU A 310 -6.86 -13.71 -12.29
CA LEU A 310 -7.68 -14.86 -11.89
C LEU A 310 -8.53 -14.59 -10.64
N LEU A 311 -8.10 -13.68 -9.75
CA LEU A 311 -8.80 -13.37 -8.51
C LEU A 311 -9.81 -12.23 -8.67
N LYS A 312 -9.44 -11.15 -9.38
CA LYS A 312 -10.19 -9.89 -9.40
C LYS A 312 -10.52 -9.38 -10.81
N GLY A 313 -9.77 -9.78 -11.84
CA GLY A 313 -9.93 -9.29 -13.21
C GLY A 313 -9.31 -7.90 -13.47
N SER A 314 -9.10 -7.09 -12.44
CA SER A 314 -8.54 -5.74 -12.55
C SER A 314 -7.43 -5.47 -11.54
N ILE A 315 -6.62 -4.45 -11.78
CA ILE A 315 -5.56 -3.97 -10.87
C ILE A 315 -5.46 -2.46 -10.92
N SER A 316 -5.20 -1.84 -9.78
CA SER A 316 -4.92 -0.41 -9.70
C SER A 316 -3.59 -0.07 -10.42
N SER A 317 -3.61 0.95 -11.29
CA SER A 317 -2.42 1.45 -12.00
C SER A 317 -1.33 1.91 -11.02
N ILE A 318 -1.69 2.46 -9.87
CA ILE A 318 -0.76 2.84 -8.80
C ILE A 318 -0.04 1.61 -8.25
N SER A 319 -0.76 0.49 -8.06
CA SER A 319 -0.18 -0.78 -7.57
C SER A 319 0.87 -1.33 -8.53
N ILE A 320 0.66 -1.22 -9.85
CA ILE A 320 1.67 -1.59 -10.85
C ILE A 320 2.86 -0.62 -10.82
N GLY A 321 2.60 0.69 -10.71
CA GLY A 321 3.65 1.70 -10.64
C GLY A 321 4.60 1.46 -9.47
N ILE A 322 4.05 1.19 -8.28
CA ILE A 322 4.82 0.80 -7.09
C ILE A 322 5.45 -0.59 -7.28
N GLY A 323 4.74 -1.49 -7.93
CA GLY A 323 5.20 -2.84 -8.25
C GLY A 323 6.43 -2.89 -9.16
N ALA A 324 6.70 -1.86 -9.95
CA ALA A 324 7.96 -1.74 -10.70
C ALA A 324 9.19 -1.73 -9.77
N ILE A 325 9.05 -1.25 -8.53
CA ILE A 325 10.07 -1.32 -7.48
C ILE A 325 10.38 -2.79 -7.13
N LEU A 326 9.37 -3.66 -7.18
CA LEU A 326 9.52 -5.09 -6.87
C LEU A 326 10.41 -5.83 -7.87
N LEU A 327 10.57 -5.32 -9.10
CA LEU A 327 11.54 -5.88 -10.04
C LEU A 327 12.98 -5.80 -9.47
N GLY A 328 13.31 -4.70 -8.79
CA GLY A 328 14.60 -4.57 -8.09
C GLY A 328 14.77 -5.65 -7.01
N ILE A 329 13.75 -5.89 -6.19
CA ILE A 329 13.78 -6.89 -5.12
C ILE A 329 13.84 -8.33 -5.68
N SER A 330 13.11 -8.59 -6.76
CA SER A 330 13.08 -9.92 -7.38
C SER A 330 14.44 -10.35 -7.96
N ILE A 331 15.27 -9.38 -8.37
CA ILE A 331 16.65 -9.63 -8.84
C ILE A 331 17.55 -10.12 -7.72
N ASP A 332 17.27 -9.75 -6.47
CA ASP A 332 18.09 -10.08 -5.31
C ASP A 332 18.27 -11.59 -5.15
N TYR A 333 17.21 -12.39 -5.34
CA TYR A 333 17.31 -13.85 -5.30
C TYR A 333 18.23 -14.39 -6.38
N SER A 334 18.16 -13.82 -7.59
CA SER A 334 19.06 -14.15 -8.69
C SER A 334 20.51 -13.81 -8.37
N LEU A 335 20.75 -12.66 -7.75
CA LEU A 335 22.08 -12.20 -7.31
C LEU A 335 22.67 -13.14 -6.25
N HIS A 336 21.87 -13.55 -5.25
CA HIS A 336 22.31 -14.50 -4.24
C HIS A 336 22.73 -15.83 -4.85
N VAL A 337 21.88 -16.41 -5.71
CA VAL A 337 22.20 -17.68 -6.39
C VAL A 337 23.44 -17.55 -7.25
N LEU A 338 23.53 -16.49 -8.06
CA LEU A 338 24.64 -16.29 -8.98
C LEU A 338 25.98 -16.03 -8.26
N THR A 339 25.99 -15.20 -7.22
CA THR A 339 27.19 -14.86 -6.46
C THR A 339 27.76 -16.11 -5.78
N HIS A 340 26.89 -16.93 -5.19
CA HIS A 340 27.31 -18.21 -4.62
C HIS A 340 27.84 -19.19 -5.67
N TYR A 341 27.17 -19.31 -6.84
CA TYR A 341 27.61 -20.19 -7.92
C TYR A 341 28.90 -19.75 -8.59
N ARG A 342 29.14 -18.42 -8.65
CA ARG A 342 30.40 -17.85 -9.13
C ARG A 342 31.57 -18.22 -8.22
N ASN A 343 31.37 -18.20 -6.90
CA ASN A 343 32.40 -18.42 -5.90
C ASN A 343 32.65 -19.92 -5.64
N ASN A 344 31.57 -20.73 -5.68
CA ASN A 344 31.66 -22.17 -5.48
C ASN A 344 31.00 -22.90 -6.67
N ARG A 345 31.79 -23.49 -7.55
CA ARG A 345 31.34 -24.12 -8.80
C ARG A 345 30.63 -25.46 -8.60
N ASN A 346 30.58 -25.98 -7.38
CA ASN A 346 29.94 -27.27 -7.06
C ASN A 346 28.42 -27.05 -6.92
N LEU A 347 27.64 -27.58 -7.87
CA LEU A 347 26.17 -27.48 -7.88
C LEU A 347 25.52 -28.10 -6.62
N SER A 348 26.06 -29.24 -6.12
CA SER A 348 25.52 -29.85 -4.91
C SER A 348 25.68 -28.93 -3.71
N GLN A 349 26.87 -28.32 -3.58
CA GLN A 349 27.15 -27.36 -2.51
C GLN A 349 26.35 -26.07 -2.67
N LEU A 350 26.22 -25.55 -3.89
CA LEU A 350 25.36 -24.40 -4.17
C LEU A 350 23.95 -24.62 -3.61
N TYR A 351 23.30 -25.71 -3.98
CA TYR A 351 21.94 -26.01 -3.51
C TYR A 351 21.84 -26.23 -2.00
N LYS A 352 22.85 -26.84 -1.38
CA LYS A 352 22.93 -26.94 0.08
C LYS A 352 23.07 -25.57 0.75
N ASP A 353 23.82 -24.66 0.12
CA ASP A 353 24.10 -23.33 0.69
C ASP A 353 22.97 -22.32 0.52
N VAL A 354 22.30 -22.33 -0.64
CA VAL A 354 21.43 -21.21 -1.06
C VAL A 354 19.94 -21.54 -1.00
N THR A 355 19.55 -22.83 -1.17
CA THR A 355 18.13 -23.18 -1.29
C THR A 355 17.33 -22.79 -0.05
N ALA A 356 17.79 -23.15 1.14
CA ALA A 356 17.06 -22.87 2.38
C ALA A 356 16.98 -21.36 2.67
N PRO A 357 18.08 -20.59 2.66
CA PRO A 357 18.02 -19.14 2.86
C PRO A 357 17.14 -18.42 1.85
N VAL A 358 17.23 -18.76 0.56
CA VAL A 358 16.41 -18.12 -0.49
C VAL A 358 14.92 -18.41 -0.30
N LEU A 359 14.54 -19.66 -0.02
CA LEU A 359 13.14 -20.01 0.21
C LEU A 359 12.60 -19.42 1.52
N MET A 360 13.43 -19.37 2.58
CA MET A 360 13.04 -18.70 3.83
C MET A 360 12.79 -17.20 3.58
N SER A 361 13.75 -16.53 2.96
CA SER A 361 13.71 -15.11 2.65
C SER A 361 12.49 -14.79 1.77
N SER A 362 12.31 -15.51 0.66
CA SER A 362 11.15 -15.28 -0.21
C SER A 362 9.81 -15.57 0.47
N ALA A 363 9.73 -16.55 1.34
CA ALA A 363 8.51 -16.88 2.08
C ALA A 363 8.20 -15.81 3.14
N THR A 364 9.20 -15.30 3.88
CA THR A 364 9.00 -14.22 4.87
C THR A 364 8.59 -12.92 4.20
N THR A 365 9.22 -12.58 3.09
CA THR A 365 8.90 -11.37 2.30
C THR A 365 7.52 -11.48 1.67
N ALA A 366 7.16 -12.64 1.10
CA ALA A 366 5.83 -12.87 0.55
C ALA A 366 4.74 -12.78 1.61
N ILE A 367 4.96 -13.32 2.82
CA ILE A 367 4.00 -13.22 3.93
C ILE A 367 3.87 -11.76 4.40
N ALA A 368 4.98 -11.02 4.50
CA ALA A 368 4.93 -9.59 4.85
C ALA A 368 4.07 -8.80 3.86
N PHE A 369 4.21 -9.05 2.54
CA PHE A 369 3.35 -8.45 1.52
C PHE A 369 1.90 -8.96 1.59
N PHE A 370 1.71 -10.24 1.84
CA PHE A 370 0.38 -10.81 1.97
C PHE A 370 -0.41 -10.22 3.14
N CYS A 371 0.28 -9.75 4.20
CA CYS A 371 -0.37 -9.03 5.29
C CYS A 371 -1.06 -7.73 4.83
N LEU A 372 -0.67 -7.14 3.68
CA LEU A 372 -1.37 -6.00 3.09
C LEU A 372 -2.83 -6.32 2.72
N MET A 373 -3.20 -7.58 2.57
CA MET A 373 -4.61 -7.98 2.35
C MET A 373 -5.54 -7.65 3.53
N PHE A 374 -4.99 -7.44 4.73
CA PHE A 374 -5.76 -7.08 5.91
C PHE A 374 -5.94 -5.56 6.10
N VAL A 375 -5.40 -4.78 5.19
CA VAL A 375 -5.61 -3.32 5.13
C VAL A 375 -6.88 -3.05 4.34
N HIS A 376 -7.64 -2.05 4.76
CA HIS A 376 -8.93 -1.70 4.14
C HIS A 376 -8.80 -0.97 2.77
N SER A 377 -7.61 -0.86 2.19
CA SER A 377 -7.37 -0.24 0.89
C SER A 377 -7.24 -1.29 -0.22
N GLU A 378 -8.08 -1.19 -1.25
CA GLU A 378 -8.07 -2.11 -2.40
C GLU A 378 -6.75 -2.08 -3.18
N ALA A 379 -6.18 -0.89 -3.39
CA ALA A 379 -4.90 -0.74 -4.08
C ALA A 379 -3.75 -1.40 -3.30
N LEU A 380 -3.77 -1.34 -1.96
CA LEU A 380 -2.77 -2.01 -1.12
C LEU A 380 -2.96 -3.53 -1.11
N ASN A 381 -4.20 -4.01 -1.15
CA ASN A 381 -4.51 -5.43 -1.30
C ASN A 381 -3.96 -5.99 -2.62
N ASP A 382 -4.20 -5.28 -3.73
CA ASP A 382 -3.71 -5.67 -5.05
C ASP A 382 -2.18 -5.74 -5.06
N LEU A 383 -1.52 -4.72 -4.52
CA LEU A 383 -0.06 -4.69 -4.38
C LEU A 383 0.46 -5.84 -3.52
N GLY A 384 -0.22 -6.14 -2.41
CA GLY A 384 0.16 -7.23 -1.50
C GLY A 384 0.15 -8.59 -2.18
N ILE A 385 -0.92 -8.92 -2.90
CA ILE A 385 -1.06 -10.15 -3.67
C ILE A 385 -0.03 -10.22 -4.80
N PHE A 386 0.06 -9.14 -5.58
CA PHE A 386 1.00 -9.04 -6.68
C PHE A 386 2.44 -9.25 -6.23
N ALA A 387 2.85 -8.56 -5.15
CA ALA A 387 4.19 -8.65 -4.61
C ALA A 387 4.51 -10.03 -4.04
N ALA A 388 3.59 -10.61 -3.25
CA ALA A 388 3.79 -11.92 -2.64
C ALA A 388 4.00 -13.03 -3.69
N VAL A 389 3.15 -13.06 -4.71
CA VAL A 389 3.27 -14.04 -5.81
C VAL A 389 4.53 -13.80 -6.63
N SER A 390 4.82 -12.53 -6.96
CA SER A 390 6.01 -12.15 -7.74
C SER A 390 7.31 -12.61 -7.07
N VAL A 391 7.44 -12.38 -5.77
CA VAL A 391 8.62 -12.74 -4.97
C VAL A 391 8.80 -14.26 -4.89
N LEU A 392 7.72 -15.01 -4.59
CA LEU A 392 7.78 -16.48 -4.50
C LEU A 392 8.16 -17.11 -5.84
N VAL A 393 7.50 -16.70 -6.92
CA VAL A 393 7.78 -17.23 -8.25
C VAL A 393 9.19 -16.87 -8.70
N SER A 394 9.62 -15.61 -8.51
CA SER A 394 10.99 -15.16 -8.84
C SER A 394 12.06 -15.98 -8.12
N SER A 395 11.89 -16.25 -6.84
CA SER A 395 12.86 -17.02 -6.05
C SER A 395 12.99 -18.47 -6.53
N ILE A 396 11.87 -19.11 -6.89
CA ILE A 396 11.86 -20.47 -7.44
C ILE A 396 12.55 -20.49 -8.80
N PHE A 397 12.21 -19.55 -9.69
CA PHE A 397 12.84 -19.48 -11.02
C PHE A 397 14.30 -19.07 -10.94
N ALA A 398 14.72 -18.24 -9.99
CA ALA A 398 16.13 -17.94 -9.76
C ALA A 398 16.94 -19.18 -9.40
N LEU A 399 16.41 -20.03 -8.50
CA LEU A 399 17.05 -21.30 -8.13
C LEU A 399 17.12 -22.30 -9.29
N ILE A 400 16.23 -22.20 -10.28
CA ILE A 400 16.21 -23.12 -11.43
C ILE A 400 17.03 -22.57 -12.59
N LEU A 401 16.75 -21.32 -13.04
CA LEU A 401 17.30 -20.79 -14.28
C LEU A 401 18.77 -20.38 -14.15
N ILE A 402 19.15 -19.77 -13.03
CA ILE A 402 20.53 -19.29 -12.87
C ILE A 402 21.55 -20.44 -12.97
N PRO A 403 21.41 -21.55 -12.22
CA PRO A 403 22.36 -22.66 -12.35
C PRO A 403 22.29 -23.40 -13.70
N LEU A 404 21.13 -23.32 -14.39
CA LEU A 404 20.94 -23.98 -15.68
C LEU A 404 21.63 -23.23 -16.84
N PHE A 405 21.54 -21.88 -16.84
CA PHE A 405 22.02 -21.07 -17.96
C PHE A 405 23.37 -20.39 -17.71
N TYR A 406 23.75 -20.16 -16.45
CA TYR A 406 25.06 -19.60 -16.16
C TYR A 406 26.16 -20.64 -16.28
N LYS A 407 27.12 -20.39 -17.18
CA LYS A 407 28.32 -21.22 -17.34
C LYS A 407 29.47 -20.58 -16.58
N ALA A 408 29.92 -21.21 -15.51
CA ALA A 408 31.13 -20.78 -14.81
C ALA A 408 32.37 -20.89 -15.74
N PRO A 409 33.32 -19.94 -15.70
CA PRO A 409 34.51 -19.96 -16.54
C PRO A 409 35.35 -21.21 -16.26
N LYS A 410 35.89 -21.84 -17.32
CA LYS A 410 36.64 -23.09 -17.24
C LYS A 410 38.06 -22.94 -16.63
N PHE A 411 38.66 -21.76 -16.66
CA PHE A 411 40.03 -21.53 -16.21
C PHE A 411 40.09 -20.87 -14.82
N GLU A 412 41.06 -21.30 -14.01
CA GLU A 412 41.40 -20.77 -12.69
C GLU A 412 42.10 -19.39 -12.76
N THR A 413 41.59 -18.47 -13.50
CA THR A 413 41.95 -17.08 -13.23
C THR A 413 41.34 -16.73 -11.89
N SER A 414 42.19 -16.51 -10.88
CA SER A 414 41.81 -15.96 -9.59
C SER A 414 40.82 -14.83 -9.88
N VAL A 415 39.56 -14.96 -9.40
CA VAL A 415 38.55 -13.93 -9.57
C VAL A 415 39.16 -12.66 -8.98
N LYS A 416 39.58 -11.69 -9.82
CA LYS A 416 40.13 -10.42 -9.33
C LYS A 416 39.14 -9.81 -8.36
N GLU A 417 39.57 -9.60 -7.13
CA GLU A 417 38.75 -8.97 -6.09
C GLU A 417 38.29 -7.59 -6.58
N THR A 418 37.01 -7.40 -6.53
CA THR A 418 36.37 -6.12 -6.83
C THR A 418 36.38 -5.21 -5.60
N PHE A 419 36.08 -3.93 -5.77
CA PHE A 419 35.92 -2.99 -4.64
C PHE A 419 34.86 -3.50 -3.64
N ILE A 420 33.78 -4.11 -4.14
CA ILE A 420 32.72 -4.72 -3.30
C ILE A 420 33.29 -5.86 -2.46
N ASP A 421 34.10 -6.73 -3.05
CA ASP A 421 34.71 -7.85 -2.33
C ASP A 421 35.68 -7.39 -1.24
N LYS A 422 36.34 -6.24 -1.43
CA LYS A 422 37.20 -5.63 -0.40
C LYS A 422 36.41 -5.06 0.78
N ILE A 423 35.29 -4.37 0.52
CA ILE A 423 34.40 -3.86 1.57
C ILE A 423 33.85 -5.01 2.40
N THR A 424 33.37 -6.06 1.75
CA THR A 424 32.73 -7.21 2.41
C THR A 424 33.68 -8.11 3.19
N SER A 425 35.00 -7.97 2.94
CA SER A 425 36.03 -8.67 3.72
C SER A 425 36.22 -8.06 5.13
N VAL A 426 35.69 -6.86 5.38
CA VAL A 426 35.80 -6.19 6.68
C VAL A 426 34.81 -6.80 7.68
N ASP A 427 35.32 -7.17 8.86
CA ASP A 427 34.49 -7.63 9.98
C ASP A 427 33.89 -6.44 10.74
N PHE A 428 32.79 -5.88 10.20
CA PHE A 428 32.13 -4.70 10.77
C PHE A 428 31.68 -4.90 12.22
N HIS A 429 31.17 -6.10 12.54
CA HIS A 429 30.67 -6.48 13.86
C HIS A 429 31.78 -6.53 14.95
N LYS A 430 33.07 -6.64 14.57
CA LYS A 430 34.19 -6.61 15.51
C LYS A 430 34.68 -5.18 15.83
N LYS A 431 34.25 -4.18 15.05
CA LYS A 431 34.61 -2.77 15.27
C LYS A 431 33.71 -2.16 16.34
N LYS A 432 34.22 -2.07 17.58
CA LYS A 432 33.47 -1.53 18.74
C LYS A 432 32.83 -0.17 18.48
N VAL A 433 33.54 0.72 17.77
CA VAL A 433 33.04 2.07 17.43
C VAL A 433 31.73 1.99 16.62
N LEU A 434 31.66 1.10 15.62
CA LEU A 434 30.46 0.94 14.80
C LEU A 434 29.28 0.35 15.62
N VAL A 435 29.59 -0.61 16.50
CA VAL A 435 28.57 -1.18 17.38
C VAL A 435 28.01 -0.11 18.33
N ILE A 436 28.88 0.69 18.95
CA ILE A 436 28.47 1.79 19.84
C ILE A 436 27.64 2.82 19.07
N LEU A 437 28.07 3.20 17.86
CA LEU A 437 27.34 4.15 17.02
C LEU A 437 25.92 3.63 16.70
N MET A 438 25.79 2.36 16.34
CA MET A 438 24.48 1.77 16.05
C MET A 438 23.57 1.71 17.29
N ILE A 439 24.15 1.44 18.47
CA ILE A 439 23.40 1.48 19.73
C ILE A 439 22.96 2.91 20.05
N LEU A 440 23.81 3.90 19.84
CA LEU A 440 23.44 5.32 20.04
C LEU A 440 22.36 5.76 19.06
N LEU A 441 22.44 5.36 17.79
CA LEU A 441 21.37 5.60 16.81
C LEU A 441 20.05 4.95 17.22
N PHE A 442 20.11 3.74 17.76
CA PHE A 442 18.92 3.05 18.26
C PHE A 442 18.31 3.78 19.47
N LEU A 443 19.11 4.16 20.45
CA LEU A 443 18.64 4.91 21.62
C LEU A 443 18.08 6.28 21.24
N GLY A 444 18.76 6.99 20.32
CA GLY A 444 18.24 8.22 19.71
C GLY A 444 16.91 7.98 18.98
N GLY A 445 16.85 6.91 18.18
CA GLY A 445 15.63 6.48 17.52
C GLY A 445 14.48 6.23 18.49
N MET A 446 14.73 5.54 19.61
CA MET A 446 13.73 5.32 20.66
C MET A 446 13.16 6.61 21.28
N PHE A 447 13.94 7.68 21.27
CA PHE A 447 13.47 8.98 21.77
C PHE A 447 12.59 9.71 20.75
N PHE A 448 12.88 9.55 19.46
CA PHE A 448 12.22 10.31 18.41
C PHE A 448 11.12 9.54 17.66
N PHE A 449 11.09 8.19 17.70
CA PHE A 449 10.18 7.39 16.84
C PHE A 449 8.68 7.69 17.04
N THR A 450 8.28 8.13 18.24
CA THR A 450 6.88 8.49 18.54
C THR A 450 6.49 9.87 17.98
N LYS A 451 7.46 10.65 17.52
CA LYS A 451 7.26 12.00 16.98
C LYS A 451 7.05 12.02 15.47
N VAL A 452 7.04 10.86 14.82
CA VAL A 452 6.72 10.77 13.40
C VAL A 452 5.24 11.06 13.20
N GLU A 453 4.94 12.06 12.41
CA GLU A 453 3.58 12.49 12.11
C GLU A 453 3.06 11.81 10.85
N PHE A 454 1.73 11.74 10.75
CA PHE A 454 1.05 11.28 9.55
C PHE A 454 0.53 12.50 8.81
N ASN A 455 0.79 12.57 7.51
CA ASN A 455 0.30 13.66 6.67
C ASN A 455 -1.21 13.53 6.49
N ASN A 456 -1.92 14.55 6.95
CA ASN A 456 -3.38 14.62 6.95
C ASN A 456 -3.94 15.15 5.63
N ASP A 457 -3.09 15.68 4.75
CA ASP A 457 -3.52 16.30 3.51
C ASP A 457 -3.25 15.38 2.31
N LEU A 458 -4.29 14.69 1.86
CA LEU A 458 -4.24 13.87 0.66
C LEU A 458 -3.86 14.66 -0.60
N SER A 459 -4.12 15.97 -0.62
CA SER A 459 -3.78 16.81 -1.77
C SER A 459 -2.28 17.06 -1.90
N SER A 460 -1.53 16.94 -0.80
CA SER A 460 -0.07 17.08 -0.78
C SER A 460 0.66 15.95 -1.50
N ILE A 461 -0.03 14.83 -1.73
CA ILE A 461 0.51 13.66 -2.43
C ILE A 461 0.38 13.85 -3.94
N ASN A 462 -0.56 14.68 -4.41
CA ASN A 462 -0.80 14.91 -5.82
C ASN A 462 0.24 15.87 -6.42
N PHE A 463 0.59 15.63 -7.67
CA PHE A 463 1.42 16.54 -8.42
C PHE A 463 0.58 17.71 -8.93
N LYS A 464 1.00 18.94 -8.62
CA LYS A 464 0.40 20.17 -9.13
C LYS A 464 1.44 20.92 -9.95
N THR A 465 1.09 21.31 -11.17
CA THR A 465 1.95 22.21 -11.94
C THR A 465 1.87 23.62 -11.36
N LYS A 466 2.90 24.45 -11.63
CA LYS A 466 2.87 25.85 -11.15
C LYS A 466 1.72 26.62 -11.76
N GLU A 467 1.38 26.34 -13.00
CA GLU A 467 0.28 26.95 -13.72
C GLU A 467 -1.06 26.62 -13.04
N LEU A 468 -1.29 25.33 -12.71
CA LEU A 468 -2.53 24.92 -12.02
C LEU A 468 -2.66 25.54 -10.64
N ILE A 469 -1.55 25.73 -9.90
CA ILE A 469 -1.59 26.40 -8.60
C ILE A 469 -2.00 27.88 -8.77
N GLN A 470 -1.46 28.57 -9.75
CA GLN A 470 -1.83 29.96 -10.03
C GLN A 470 -3.29 30.10 -10.45
N VAL A 471 -3.76 29.20 -11.32
CA VAL A 471 -5.17 29.18 -11.72
C VAL A 471 -6.08 28.87 -10.54
N GLU A 472 -5.70 27.92 -9.65
CA GLU A 472 -6.44 27.63 -8.41
C GLU A 472 -6.56 28.88 -7.53
N GLU A 473 -5.48 29.63 -7.35
CA GLU A 473 -5.48 30.87 -6.59
C GLU A 473 -6.34 31.95 -7.26
N ASN A 474 -6.26 32.12 -8.59
CA ASN A 474 -7.08 33.05 -9.35
C ASN A 474 -8.56 32.74 -9.21
N VAL A 475 -8.95 31.47 -9.41
CA VAL A 475 -10.34 31.02 -9.28
C VAL A 475 -10.85 31.21 -7.84
N GLN A 476 -10.03 30.90 -6.83
CA GLN A 476 -10.40 31.14 -5.43
C GLN A 476 -10.65 32.62 -5.13
N ASN A 477 -9.88 33.52 -5.74
CA ASN A 477 -10.05 34.95 -5.57
C ASN A 477 -11.30 35.51 -6.30
N ILE A 478 -11.63 34.96 -7.48
CA ILE A 478 -12.77 35.36 -8.32
C ILE A 478 -14.07 34.75 -7.79
N ALA A 479 -14.08 33.46 -7.52
CA ALA A 479 -15.25 32.72 -7.03
C ALA A 479 -15.53 32.96 -5.53
N GLY A 480 -14.63 33.66 -4.84
CA GLY A 480 -14.79 34.04 -3.45
C GLY A 480 -15.03 32.86 -2.52
N ARG A 481 -16.19 32.82 -1.87
CA ARG A 481 -16.55 31.83 -0.85
C ARG A 481 -16.95 30.48 -1.41
N ALA A 482 -17.37 30.39 -2.67
CA ALA A 482 -17.86 29.17 -3.31
C ALA A 482 -16.78 28.03 -3.33
N ALA A 483 -15.50 28.38 -3.24
CA ALA A 483 -14.41 27.42 -3.22
C ALA A 483 -14.19 26.70 -1.86
N LYS A 484 -14.87 27.13 -0.79
CA LYS A 484 -14.73 26.58 0.58
C LYS A 484 -15.99 25.87 1.09
N SER A 485 -16.97 25.63 0.22
CA SER A 485 -18.25 25.05 0.61
C SER A 485 -18.11 23.60 1.05
N ILE A 486 -18.87 23.22 2.09
CA ILE A 486 -19.09 21.86 2.52
C ILE A 486 -20.33 21.33 1.80
N TYR A 487 -20.29 20.05 1.41
CA TYR A 487 -21.45 19.44 0.79
C TYR A 487 -22.17 18.54 1.80
N LEU A 488 -23.48 18.72 1.89
CA LEU A 488 -24.39 17.85 2.60
C LEU A 488 -25.19 17.06 1.56
N VAL A 489 -25.05 15.74 1.57
CA VAL A 489 -25.66 14.89 0.56
C VAL A 489 -26.73 14.02 1.21
N SER A 490 -27.98 14.28 0.88
CA SER A 490 -29.11 13.44 1.25
C SER A 490 -29.23 12.26 0.30
N HIS A 491 -29.48 11.07 0.81
CA HIS A 491 -29.57 9.86 -0.03
C HIS A 491 -30.76 8.99 0.35
N GLY A 492 -31.22 8.22 -0.63
CA GLY A 492 -32.32 7.28 -0.48
C GLY A 492 -32.29 6.19 -1.56
N ASN A 493 -33.13 5.19 -1.42
CA ASN A 493 -33.25 4.13 -2.43
C ASN A 493 -33.96 4.63 -3.71
N THR A 494 -34.74 5.69 -3.59
CA THR A 494 -35.39 6.36 -4.72
C THR A 494 -35.10 7.85 -4.69
N THR A 495 -35.24 8.51 -5.84
CA THR A 495 -35.04 9.96 -5.94
C THR A 495 -36.05 10.73 -5.08
N ASP A 496 -37.28 10.26 -4.98
CA ASP A 496 -38.33 10.88 -4.16
C ASP A 496 -37.98 10.84 -2.66
N GLN A 497 -37.43 9.71 -2.16
CA GLN A 497 -36.91 9.63 -0.79
C GLN A 497 -35.73 10.57 -0.55
N ALA A 498 -34.75 10.63 -1.48
CA ALA A 498 -33.60 11.52 -1.37
C ALA A 498 -34.06 13.01 -1.36
N LEU A 499 -35.08 13.35 -2.16
CA LEU A 499 -35.68 14.68 -2.15
C LEU A 499 -36.42 14.98 -0.84
N ASP A 500 -37.12 14.02 -0.24
CA ASP A 500 -37.81 14.19 1.04
C ASP A 500 -36.83 14.52 2.17
N TYR A 501 -35.72 13.78 2.25
CA TYR A 501 -34.63 14.07 3.21
C TYR A 501 -34.00 15.45 2.91
N ASN A 502 -33.80 15.79 1.63
CA ASN A 502 -33.24 17.10 1.25
C ASN A 502 -34.19 18.27 1.54
N ASN A 503 -35.49 18.09 1.40
CA ASN A 503 -36.46 19.12 1.79
C ASN A 503 -36.42 19.38 3.31
N SER A 504 -36.29 18.31 4.12
CA SER A 504 -36.09 18.43 5.57
C SER A 504 -34.78 19.15 5.91
N LEU A 505 -33.69 18.80 5.20
CA LEU A 505 -32.39 19.46 5.32
C LEU A 505 -32.47 20.95 4.96
N TYR A 506 -33.16 21.29 3.86
CA TYR A 506 -33.34 22.66 3.43
C TYR A 506 -34.01 23.54 4.51
N ASN A 507 -35.07 23.05 5.14
CA ASN A 507 -35.76 23.75 6.22
C ASN A 507 -34.81 24.01 7.40
N LYS A 508 -34.04 22.99 7.81
CA LYS A 508 -33.06 23.12 8.89
C LYS A 508 -31.93 24.12 8.55
N LEU A 509 -31.46 24.13 7.31
CA LEU A 509 -30.44 25.08 6.85
C LEU A 509 -30.99 26.51 6.78
N SER A 510 -32.26 26.69 6.41
CA SER A 510 -32.95 27.99 6.42
C SER A 510 -32.99 28.57 7.84
N ASP A 511 -33.35 27.73 8.84
CA ASP A 511 -33.36 28.16 10.24
C ASP A 511 -31.95 28.56 10.73
N LEU A 512 -30.92 27.76 10.37
CA LEU A 512 -29.52 28.05 10.73
C LEU A 512 -29.01 29.34 10.06
N LYS A 513 -29.48 29.67 8.85
CA LYS A 513 -29.14 30.88 8.16
C LYS A 513 -29.81 32.10 8.84
N GLU A 514 -31.07 31.97 9.24
CA GLU A 514 -31.78 33.02 10.01
C GLU A 514 -31.13 33.28 11.38
N GLN A 515 -30.63 32.22 12.04
CA GLN A 515 -29.86 32.29 13.30
C GLN A 515 -28.46 32.88 13.10
N GLY A 516 -27.98 32.98 11.86
CA GLY A 516 -26.65 33.51 11.52
C GLY A 516 -25.50 32.52 11.78
N GLU A 517 -25.80 31.23 11.99
CA GLU A 517 -24.80 30.16 12.20
C GLU A 517 -24.10 29.75 10.89
N ILE A 518 -24.80 29.83 9.76
CA ILE A 518 -24.26 29.65 8.42
C ILE A 518 -24.30 30.96 7.64
N SER A 519 -23.42 31.12 6.67
CA SER A 519 -23.38 32.34 5.82
C SER A 519 -24.34 32.23 4.67
N ASN A 520 -24.33 31.12 3.94
CA ASN A 520 -25.23 30.85 2.82
C ASN A 520 -25.30 29.35 2.54
N PHE A 521 -26.25 28.93 1.72
CA PHE A 521 -26.34 27.57 1.20
C PHE A 521 -26.98 27.57 -0.17
N SER A 522 -26.66 26.54 -0.99
CA SER A 522 -27.28 26.32 -2.29
C SER A 522 -27.89 24.93 -2.31
N SER A 523 -29.19 24.85 -2.45
CA SER A 523 -29.95 23.61 -2.40
C SER A 523 -31.16 23.67 -3.30
N ILE A 524 -31.47 22.57 -3.95
CA ILE A 524 -32.74 22.45 -4.71
C ILE A 524 -33.95 22.20 -3.80
N GLY A 525 -33.74 22.00 -2.48
CA GLY A 525 -34.82 21.63 -1.55
C GLY A 525 -35.94 22.65 -1.40
N GLY A 526 -35.72 23.94 -1.79
CA GLY A 526 -36.74 24.96 -1.85
C GLY A 526 -37.55 24.97 -3.15
N VAL A 527 -37.08 24.25 -4.18
CA VAL A 527 -37.64 24.32 -5.55
C VAL A 527 -38.12 22.96 -6.02
N VAL A 528 -37.28 21.90 -5.85
CA VAL A 528 -37.65 20.54 -6.25
C VAL A 528 -38.08 19.75 -5.02
N LEU A 529 -39.33 19.37 -4.98
CA LEU A 529 -39.96 18.81 -3.79
C LEU A 529 -40.27 17.34 -3.97
N SER A 530 -40.18 16.56 -2.87
CA SER A 530 -40.74 15.23 -2.82
C SER A 530 -42.26 15.24 -3.02
N THR A 531 -42.82 14.13 -3.47
CA THR A 531 -44.26 13.99 -3.68
C THR A 531 -45.04 14.29 -2.41
N SER A 532 -44.58 13.89 -1.24
CA SER A 532 -45.19 14.17 0.07
C SER A 532 -45.24 15.67 0.34
N THR A 533 -44.12 16.37 0.19
CA THR A 533 -44.05 17.84 0.41
C THR A 533 -44.88 18.60 -0.60
N GLN A 534 -44.96 18.17 -1.86
CA GLN A 534 -45.83 18.77 -2.86
C GLN A 534 -47.31 18.70 -2.47
N LEU A 535 -47.75 17.54 -1.98
CA LEU A 535 -49.14 17.34 -1.54
C LEU A 535 -49.48 18.27 -0.36
N GLU A 536 -48.59 18.39 0.61
CA GLU A 536 -48.76 19.29 1.75
C GLU A 536 -48.92 20.76 1.29
N LYS A 537 -48.07 21.22 0.38
CA LYS A 537 -48.14 22.59 -0.16
C LYS A 537 -49.38 22.83 -0.99
N ILE A 538 -49.86 21.87 -1.77
CA ILE A 538 -51.10 21.94 -2.51
C ILE A 538 -52.28 22.01 -1.55
N GLU A 539 -52.29 21.29 -0.44
CA GLU A 539 -53.34 21.35 0.57
C GLU A 539 -53.34 22.72 1.30
N GLN A 540 -52.14 23.27 1.61
CA GLN A 540 -52.00 24.64 2.14
C GLN A 540 -52.60 25.67 1.19
N TRP A 541 -52.35 25.57 -0.12
CA TRP A 541 -52.97 26.42 -1.12
C TRP A 541 -54.48 26.32 -1.13
N LYS A 542 -55.03 25.10 -1.12
CA LYS A 542 -56.48 24.85 -1.09
C LYS A 542 -57.12 25.42 0.18
N SER A 543 -56.49 25.25 1.32
CA SER A 543 -56.97 25.77 2.62
C SER A 543 -56.89 27.28 2.70
N PHE A 544 -55.87 27.91 2.12
CA PHE A 544 -55.74 29.38 2.09
C PHE A 544 -56.74 30.02 1.17
N TRP A 545 -56.97 29.47 -0.05
CA TRP A 545 -57.88 30.03 -1.04
C TRP A 545 -59.30 29.43 -0.91
N THR A 546 -60.02 29.82 0.16
CA THR A 546 -61.42 29.40 0.34
C THR A 546 -62.31 30.02 -0.76
N PRO A 547 -63.49 29.37 -1.09
CA PRO A 547 -64.43 29.94 -2.08
C PRO A 547 -64.80 31.37 -1.79
N GLU A 548 -64.94 31.68 -0.52
CA GLU A 548 -65.28 33.04 -0.08
C GLU A 548 -64.16 34.08 -0.35
N LYS A 549 -62.93 33.67 -0.05
CA LYS A 549 -61.71 34.47 -0.30
C LYS A 549 -61.51 34.69 -1.80
N LYS A 550 -61.65 33.64 -2.62
CA LYS A 550 -61.57 33.76 -4.09
C LYS A 550 -62.60 34.77 -4.64
N ARG A 551 -63.84 34.62 -4.21
CA ARG A 551 -64.94 35.56 -4.61
C ARG A 551 -64.65 36.97 -4.17
N ARG A 552 -64.23 37.19 -2.92
CA ARG A 552 -63.92 38.54 -2.39
C ARG A 552 -62.83 39.22 -3.21
N ILE A 553 -61.74 38.49 -3.52
CA ILE A 553 -60.60 39.06 -4.26
C ILE A 553 -60.96 39.38 -5.72
N GLN A 554 -61.83 38.54 -6.35
CA GLN A 554 -62.34 38.82 -7.69
C GLN A 554 -63.14 40.10 -7.73
N ILE A 555 -64.01 40.29 -6.77
CA ILE A 555 -64.80 41.49 -6.65
C ILE A 555 -63.89 42.70 -6.42
N SER A 556 -62.99 42.66 -5.47
CA SER A 556 -62.05 43.73 -5.16
C SER A 556 -61.18 44.12 -6.37
N LEU A 557 -60.68 43.14 -7.12
CA LEU A 557 -59.88 43.40 -8.33
C LEU A 557 -60.71 44.06 -9.42
N ILE A 558 -61.96 43.65 -9.62
CA ILE A 558 -62.86 44.33 -10.59
C ILE A 558 -63.15 45.74 -10.17
N GLU A 559 -63.51 45.95 -8.91
CA GLU A 559 -63.87 47.30 -8.38
C GLU A 559 -62.66 48.26 -8.45
N GLU A 560 -61.48 47.87 -7.91
CA GLU A 560 -60.29 48.74 -7.83
C GLU A 560 -59.64 48.95 -9.20
N SER A 561 -59.76 47.99 -10.14
CA SER A 561 -59.20 48.13 -11.48
C SER A 561 -60.01 48.98 -12.41
N ALA A 562 -61.30 49.19 -12.13
CA ALA A 562 -62.17 50.08 -12.91
C ALA A 562 -61.63 51.53 -12.92
N GLU A 563 -61.01 52.01 -11.84
CA GLU A 563 -60.36 53.31 -11.76
C GLU A 563 -59.31 53.53 -12.84
N PHE A 564 -58.59 52.42 -13.19
CA PHE A 564 -57.52 52.41 -14.20
C PHE A 564 -58.03 51.95 -15.58
N ARG A 565 -59.33 51.81 -15.78
CA ARG A 565 -59.98 51.39 -17.02
C ARG A 565 -59.63 49.96 -17.49
N PHE A 566 -59.32 49.09 -16.58
CA PHE A 566 -59.18 47.64 -16.92
C PHE A 566 -60.57 47.02 -17.10
N LEU A 567 -60.71 46.12 -18.06
CA LEU A 567 -61.90 45.35 -18.23
C LEU A 567 -62.04 44.26 -17.13
N PRO A 568 -63.28 43.94 -16.71
CA PRO A 568 -63.51 42.86 -15.71
C PRO A 568 -62.83 41.54 -16.05
N GLU A 569 -62.65 41.18 -17.33
CA GLU A 569 -62.01 39.99 -17.84
C GLU A 569 -60.51 40.13 -17.91
N SER A 570 -59.91 41.31 -17.68
CA SER A 570 -58.47 41.55 -17.83
C SER A 570 -57.61 40.58 -17.04
N PHE A 571 -58.07 40.11 -15.91
CA PHE A 571 -57.33 39.19 -15.00
C PHE A 571 -57.93 37.79 -15.01
N GLY A 572 -58.54 37.32 -16.13
CA GLY A 572 -59.18 36.03 -16.29
C GLY A 572 -58.16 34.84 -16.00
N ASN A 573 -56.93 34.99 -16.44
CA ASN A 573 -55.89 33.99 -16.15
C ASN A 573 -55.59 33.87 -14.65
N PHE A 574 -55.60 34.98 -13.91
CA PHE A 574 -55.40 34.97 -12.46
C PHE A 574 -56.57 34.26 -11.75
N TYR A 575 -57.84 34.53 -12.17
CA TYR A 575 -58.97 33.81 -11.59
C TYR A 575 -58.98 32.32 -11.89
N GLN A 576 -58.48 31.93 -13.07
CA GLN A 576 -58.30 30.53 -13.43
C GLN A 576 -57.22 29.90 -12.55
N LEU A 577 -56.10 30.58 -12.32
CA LEU A 577 -55.00 30.11 -11.43
C LEU A 577 -55.54 29.82 -10.01
N LEU A 578 -56.33 30.72 -9.43
CA LEU A 578 -56.93 30.56 -8.10
C LEU A 578 -57.90 29.36 -8.03
N SER A 579 -58.46 28.94 -9.17
CA SER A 579 -59.43 27.85 -9.29
C SER A 579 -58.82 26.56 -9.83
N LYS A 580 -57.54 26.57 -10.20
CA LYS A 580 -56.80 25.43 -10.76
C LYS A 580 -56.68 24.31 -9.71
N ASP A 581 -57.00 23.08 -10.11
CA ASP A 581 -56.72 21.89 -9.31
C ASP A 581 -55.29 21.43 -9.56
N PHE A 582 -54.39 21.81 -8.66
CA PHE A 582 -52.99 21.48 -8.76
C PHE A 582 -52.74 20.01 -8.41
N LYS A 583 -51.79 19.38 -9.08
CA LYS A 583 -51.35 17.98 -8.86
C LYS A 583 -49.84 17.97 -8.65
N PRO A 584 -49.30 16.97 -7.94
CA PRO A 584 -47.89 16.78 -7.89
C PRO A 584 -47.28 16.57 -9.28
N ILE A 585 -46.09 17.14 -9.50
CA ILE A 585 -45.32 17.05 -10.73
C ILE A 585 -44.14 16.12 -10.54
N ASN A 586 -43.70 15.49 -11.64
CA ASN A 586 -42.57 14.56 -11.63
C ASN A 586 -41.23 15.30 -11.83
N LEU A 587 -40.10 14.63 -11.55
CA LEU A 587 -38.77 15.19 -11.79
C LEU A 587 -38.55 15.56 -13.27
N GLU A 588 -39.13 14.80 -14.21
CA GLU A 588 -39.06 15.12 -15.65
C GLU A 588 -39.77 16.45 -15.99
N ASP A 589 -40.85 16.81 -15.31
CA ASP A 589 -41.51 18.09 -15.50
C ASP A 589 -40.62 19.27 -15.11
N TYR A 590 -39.79 19.10 -14.07
CA TYR A 590 -38.76 20.07 -13.70
C TYR A 590 -37.60 20.11 -14.71
N ARG A 591 -37.22 18.98 -15.32
CA ARG A 591 -36.16 18.89 -16.33
C ARG A 591 -36.52 19.55 -17.65
N HIS A 592 -37.79 19.63 -17.98
CA HIS A 592 -38.24 20.39 -19.16
C HIS A 592 -37.91 21.87 -19.04
N THR A 593 -37.67 22.38 -17.85
CA THR A 593 -37.21 23.73 -17.63
C THR A 593 -35.69 23.75 -17.70
N THR A 594 -35.14 23.91 -18.92
CA THR A 594 -33.74 23.72 -19.31
C THR A 594 -32.70 24.47 -18.45
N ASN A 595 -33.10 25.49 -17.71
CA ASN A 595 -32.20 26.36 -16.97
C ASN A 595 -32.06 26.02 -15.46
N LEU A 596 -32.68 24.95 -14.96
CA LEU A 596 -32.59 24.57 -13.54
C LEU A 596 -31.39 23.67 -13.22
N TYR A 597 -30.70 23.16 -14.22
CA TYR A 597 -29.48 22.33 -14.09
C TYR A 597 -29.54 21.27 -12.98
N LEU A 598 -30.66 20.54 -12.94
CA LEU A 598 -30.97 19.60 -11.85
C LEU A 598 -29.95 18.46 -11.71
N ASP A 599 -29.35 18.05 -12.81
CA ASP A 599 -28.33 17.01 -12.82
C ASP A 599 -27.08 17.40 -12.01
N ASP A 600 -26.91 18.68 -11.69
CA ASP A 600 -25.83 19.13 -10.81
C ASP A 600 -26.08 18.78 -9.34
N PHE A 601 -27.35 18.69 -8.97
CA PHE A 601 -27.77 18.43 -7.59
C PHE A 601 -28.27 17.01 -7.38
N ILE A 602 -28.87 16.39 -8.39
CA ILE A 602 -29.50 15.07 -8.29
C ILE A 602 -28.73 14.06 -9.13
N SER A 603 -28.30 12.98 -8.50
CA SER A 603 -27.81 11.80 -9.19
C SER A 603 -28.69 10.58 -8.82
N SER A 604 -29.01 9.76 -9.80
CA SER A 604 -29.87 8.59 -9.61
C SER A 604 -29.30 7.38 -10.36
N GLU A 605 -29.04 6.31 -9.62
CA GLU A 605 -28.71 4.97 -10.13
C GLU A 605 -29.73 3.96 -9.62
N THR A 606 -29.62 2.73 -10.08
CA THR A 606 -30.50 1.64 -9.63
C THR A 606 -30.33 1.45 -8.11
N ASP A 607 -31.43 1.64 -7.36
CA ASP A 607 -31.51 1.51 -5.90
C ASP A 607 -30.67 2.50 -5.06
N PHE A 608 -30.15 3.58 -5.65
CA PHE A 608 -29.45 4.60 -4.89
C PHE A 608 -29.53 5.96 -5.59
N SER A 609 -30.14 6.94 -4.90
CA SER A 609 -30.24 8.32 -5.39
C SER A 609 -29.69 9.29 -4.37
N THR A 610 -29.08 10.38 -4.86
CA THR A 610 -28.50 11.42 -4.00
C THR A 610 -28.99 12.81 -4.40
N VAL A 611 -29.10 13.69 -3.40
CA VAL A 611 -29.35 15.12 -3.58
C VAL A 611 -28.29 15.90 -2.81
N THR A 612 -27.54 16.72 -3.54
CA THR A 612 -26.39 17.47 -2.99
C THR A 612 -26.80 18.91 -2.65
N THR A 613 -26.47 19.33 -1.44
CA THR A 613 -26.61 20.71 -0.97
C THR A 613 -25.25 21.26 -0.59
N SER A 614 -24.88 22.43 -1.10
CA SER A 614 -23.65 23.16 -0.74
C SER A 614 -23.93 24.14 0.39
N VAL A 615 -23.09 24.15 1.44
CA VAL A 615 -23.25 25.02 2.61
C VAL A 615 -21.97 25.80 2.87
N ASP A 616 -22.09 27.10 3.09
CA ASP A 616 -20.98 27.98 3.47
C ASP A 616 -21.09 28.32 4.96
N ILE A 617 -20.21 27.73 5.76
CA ILE A 617 -20.19 27.85 7.22
C ILE A 617 -19.12 28.86 7.64
N LYS A 618 -19.44 29.76 8.57
CA LYS A 618 -18.46 30.66 9.17
C LYS A 618 -17.38 29.91 9.91
N GLU A 619 -16.11 30.30 9.73
CA GLU A 619 -14.93 29.54 10.28
C GLU A 619 -15.02 29.21 11.79
N GLY A 620 -15.68 30.06 12.59
CA GLY A 620 -15.84 29.82 14.04
C GLY A 620 -16.91 28.78 14.43
N ASN A 621 -17.89 28.51 13.54
CA ASN A 621 -19.07 27.70 13.86
C ASN A 621 -19.02 26.29 13.24
N MET A 622 -17.96 25.97 12.51
CA MET A 622 -17.85 24.75 11.69
C MET A 622 -18.15 23.47 12.47
N GLU A 623 -17.49 23.25 13.60
CA GLU A 623 -17.66 22.03 14.40
C GLU A 623 -19.06 21.93 15.01
N GLN A 624 -19.60 23.05 15.49
CA GLN A 624 -20.92 23.10 16.12
C GLN A 624 -22.03 22.82 15.11
N VAL A 625 -21.95 23.41 13.91
CA VAL A 625 -22.91 23.18 12.84
C VAL A 625 -22.83 21.75 12.31
N LEU A 626 -21.63 21.21 12.07
CA LEU A 626 -21.47 19.86 11.58
C LEU A 626 -21.92 18.80 12.59
N GLN A 627 -21.76 19.03 13.90
CA GLN A 627 -22.29 18.12 14.93
C GLN A 627 -23.80 17.95 14.86
N GLN A 628 -24.54 18.96 14.42
CA GLN A 628 -26.02 18.89 14.29
C GLN A 628 -26.47 17.94 13.16
N PHE A 629 -25.57 17.60 12.24
CA PHE A 629 -25.82 16.69 11.12
C PHE A 629 -25.13 15.32 11.31
N GLN A 630 -24.35 15.15 12.38
CA GLN A 630 -23.73 13.87 12.70
C GLN A 630 -24.77 12.92 13.31
N GLY A 631 -24.90 11.72 12.74
CA GLY A 631 -25.80 10.66 13.23
C GLY A 631 -27.09 10.53 12.43
N ASP A 632 -27.33 11.38 11.45
CA ASP A 632 -28.42 11.16 10.48
C ASP A 632 -28.01 10.06 9.49
N GLU A 633 -28.80 8.98 9.44
CA GLU A 633 -28.53 7.81 8.59
C GLU A 633 -28.74 8.11 7.10
N HIS A 634 -29.48 9.16 6.76
CA HIS A 634 -29.82 9.54 5.39
C HIS A 634 -29.03 10.75 4.87
N LEU A 635 -28.07 11.23 5.66
CA LEU A 635 -27.26 12.39 5.34
C LEU A 635 -25.77 12.09 5.42
N VAL A 636 -25.05 12.36 4.35
CA VAL A 636 -23.59 12.27 4.31
C VAL A 636 -22.97 13.65 4.26
N VAL A 637 -22.11 13.94 5.24
CA VAL A 637 -21.32 15.18 5.26
C VAL A 637 -20.05 14.96 4.44
N VAL A 638 -19.90 15.71 3.36
CA VAL A 638 -18.73 15.69 2.48
C VAL A 638 -17.89 16.93 2.79
N ASP A 639 -17.11 16.85 3.87
CA ASP A 639 -16.11 17.85 4.21
C ASP A 639 -14.72 17.29 3.95
N ARG A 640 -13.93 17.97 3.12
CA ARG A 640 -12.57 17.58 2.75
C ARG A 640 -11.67 17.38 3.97
N LYS A 641 -11.82 18.22 4.99
CA LYS A 641 -11.03 18.13 6.23
C LYS A 641 -11.45 16.92 7.08
N GLN A 642 -12.76 16.70 7.21
CA GLN A 642 -13.31 15.57 7.97
C GLN A 642 -13.01 14.21 7.29
N ILE A 643 -13.14 14.17 5.96
CA ILE A 643 -12.75 13.00 5.15
C ILE A 643 -11.28 12.69 5.39
N ASN A 644 -10.39 13.68 5.29
CA ASN A 644 -8.97 13.50 5.53
C ASN A 644 -8.67 13.01 6.95
N GLN A 645 -9.33 13.54 7.97
CA GLN A 645 -9.15 13.13 9.37
C GLN A 645 -9.65 11.71 9.66
N SER A 646 -10.84 11.37 9.16
CA SER A 646 -11.41 10.02 9.28
C SER A 646 -10.54 8.98 8.56
N PHE A 647 -10.09 9.34 7.37
CA PHE A 647 -9.17 8.55 6.58
C PHE A 647 -7.85 8.28 7.32
N LEU A 648 -7.29 9.31 7.97
CA LEU A 648 -6.05 9.20 8.72
C LEU A 648 -6.18 8.27 9.95
N GLY A 649 -7.30 8.39 10.68
CA GLY A 649 -7.56 7.52 11.84
C GLY A 649 -7.55 6.05 11.46
N ASN A 650 -8.24 5.70 10.37
CA ASN A 650 -8.28 4.35 9.84
C ASN A 650 -6.90 3.90 9.32
N LEU A 651 -6.20 4.77 8.60
CA LEU A 651 -4.87 4.49 8.09
C LEU A 651 -3.86 4.18 9.21
N LYS A 652 -3.90 4.91 10.31
CA LYS A 652 -3.05 4.68 11.48
C LYS A 652 -3.37 3.34 12.15
N ASN A 653 -4.64 2.98 12.26
CA ASN A 653 -5.07 1.70 12.80
C ASN A 653 -4.67 0.54 11.89
N ASP A 654 -4.90 0.66 10.59
CA ASP A 654 -4.47 -0.31 9.58
C ASP A 654 -2.96 -0.53 9.62
N PHE A 655 -2.19 0.55 9.72
CA PHE A 655 -0.74 0.51 9.83
C PHE A 655 -0.26 -0.25 11.07
N ASN A 656 -0.82 0.03 12.26
CA ASN A 656 -0.47 -0.68 13.48
C ASN A 656 -0.83 -2.18 13.40
N THR A 657 -1.99 -2.48 12.85
CA THR A 657 -2.48 -3.85 12.64
C THR A 657 -1.59 -4.60 11.66
N LEU A 658 -1.22 -3.96 10.56
CA LEU A 658 -0.31 -4.51 9.55
C LEU A 658 1.05 -4.88 10.14
N ILE A 659 1.63 -3.98 10.93
CA ILE A 659 2.92 -4.24 11.60
C ILE A 659 2.80 -5.41 12.56
N ALA A 660 1.76 -5.44 13.40
CA ALA A 660 1.54 -6.50 14.37
C ALA A 660 1.38 -7.87 13.68
N TYR A 661 0.59 -7.94 12.62
CA TYR A 661 0.39 -9.16 11.83
C TYR A 661 1.68 -9.59 11.12
N SER A 662 2.39 -8.65 10.50
CA SER A 662 3.65 -8.94 9.80
C SER A 662 4.71 -9.49 10.76
N ILE A 663 4.92 -8.84 11.91
CA ILE A 663 5.87 -9.29 12.93
C ILE A 663 5.49 -10.69 13.44
N THR A 664 4.20 -10.90 13.77
CA THR A 664 3.72 -12.17 14.30
C THR A 664 3.86 -13.29 13.29
N ALA A 665 3.42 -13.07 12.05
CA ALA A 665 3.49 -14.07 11.00
C ALA A 665 4.94 -14.44 10.66
N VAL A 666 5.82 -13.44 10.56
CA VAL A 666 7.25 -13.65 10.32
C VAL A 666 7.92 -14.36 11.50
N PHE A 667 7.61 -13.98 12.75
CA PHE A 667 8.11 -14.66 13.93
C PHE A 667 7.76 -16.15 13.92
N LEU A 668 6.49 -16.48 13.67
CA LEU A 668 6.02 -17.87 13.59
C LEU A 668 6.70 -18.63 12.45
N LEU A 669 6.88 -17.99 11.29
CA LEU A 669 7.56 -18.62 10.16
C LEU A 669 9.04 -18.87 10.46
N LEU A 670 9.76 -17.91 10.99
CA LEU A 670 11.15 -18.08 11.41
C LEU A 670 11.31 -19.17 12.48
N LEU A 671 10.39 -19.20 13.45
CA LEU A 671 10.35 -20.24 14.48
C LEU A 671 10.13 -21.64 13.86
N PHE A 672 9.27 -21.74 12.86
CA PHE A 672 9.06 -22.97 12.11
C PHE A 672 10.31 -23.42 11.36
N PHE A 673 11.04 -22.50 10.73
CA PHE A 673 12.24 -22.81 9.98
C PHE A 673 13.44 -23.15 10.89
N TYR A 674 13.73 -22.29 11.87
CA TYR A 674 14.88 -22.47 12.75
C TYR A 674 14.64 -23.49 13.87
N ARG A 675 13.40 -23.67 14.29
CA ARG A 675 13.02 -24.48 15.48
C ARG A 675 13.80 -24.12 16.74
N SER A 676 14.29 -22.90 16.84
CA SER A 676 15.04 -22.33 17.95
C SER A 676 14.56 -20.91 18.18
N LEU A 677 14.08 -20.64 19.38
CA LEU A 677 13.60 -19.31 19.78
C LEU A 677 14.74 -18.29 19.75
N GLU A 678 15.94 -18.71 20.15
CA GLU A 678 17.13 -17.87 20.21
C GLU A 678 17.52 -17.37 18.80
N LEU A 679 17.55 -18.28 17.82
CA LEU A 679 17.87 -17.92 16.43
C LEU A 679 16.78 -17.07 15.81
N THR A 680 15.52 -17.35 16.12
CA THR A 680 14.38 -16.57 15.67
C THR A 680 14.48 -15.13 16.18
N LEU A 681 14.71 -14.93 17.48
CA LEU A 681 14.87 -13.61 18.07
C LEU A 681 16.14 -12.91 17.59
N LEU A 682 17.25 -13.64 17.41
CA LEU A 682 18.51 -13.08 16.89
C LEU A 682 18.33 -12.58 15.44
N THR A 683 17.50 -13.25 14.65
CA THR A 683 17.20 -12.83 13.27
C THR A 683 16.18 -11.68 13.23
N LEU A 684 15.21 -11.65 14.15
CA LEU A 684 14.15 -10.65 14.18
C LEU A 684 14.59 -9.33 14.82
N PHE A 685 15.44 -9.39 15.87
CA PHE A 685 15.85 -8.21 16.64
C PHE A 685 16.52 -7.10 15.79
N PRO A 686 17.44 -7.39 14.85
CA PRO A 686 18.02 -6.37 13.99
C PRO A 686 17.00 -5.60 13.17
N ILE A 687 15.89 -6.23 12.82
CA ILE A 687 14.82 -5.61 12.04
C ILE A 687 14.00 -4.66 12.89
N LEU A 688 13.68 -5.06 14.13
CA LEU A 688 13.04 -4.17 15.10
C LEU A 688 13.92 -2.94 15.38
N MET A 689 15.25 -3.15 15.50
CA MET A 689 16.20 -2.02 15.59
C MET A 689 16.18 -1.14 14.34
N THR A 690 16.16 -1.75 13.16
CA THR A 690 16.06 -1.02 11.87
C THR A 690 14.85 -0.12 11.84
N TRP A 691 13.71 -0.63 12.28
CA TRP A 691 12.45 0.09 12.36
C TRP A 691 12.58 1.33 13.24
N VAL A 692 13.04 1.15 14.46
CA VAL A 692 13.20 2.25 15.42
C VAL A 692 14.20 3.30 14.89
N ILE A 693 15.31 2.87 14.30
CA ILE A 693 16.31 3.78 13.72
C ILE A 693 15.72 4.54 12.52
N ALA A 694 15.02 3.84 11.62
CA ALA A 694 14.42 4.46 10.44
C ALA A 694 13.37 5.51 10.83
N LEU A 695 12.48 5.18 11.76
CA LEU A 695 11.49 6.12 12.29
C LEU A 695 12.16 7.30 13.00
N GLY A 696 13.19 7.05 13.80
CA GLY A 696 13.96 8.12 14.45
C GLY A 696 14.58 9.09 13.44
N ILE A 697 15.16 8.58 12.35
CA ILE A 697 15.72 9.40 11.27
C ILE A 697 14.60 10.18 10.55
N MET A 698 13.47 9.54 10.26
CA MET A 698 12.31 10.21 9.65
C MET A 698 11.81 11.37 10.50
N ALA A 699 11.68 11.17 11.82
CA ALA A 699 11.26 12.22 12.75
C ALA A 699 12.25 13.42 12.77
N VAL A 700 13.56 13.15 12.78
CA VAL A 700 14.58 14.20 12.78
C VAL A 700 14.59 14.99 11.45
N LEU A 701 14.29 14.33 10.34
CA LEU A 701 14.23 14.94 9.01
C LEU A 701 12.85 15.53 8.68
N ASN A 702 11.89 15.48 9.61
CA ASN A 702 10.49 15.89 9.41
C ASN A 702 9.84 15.21 8.18
N ILE A 703 10.12 13.91 8.00
CA ILE A 703 9.47 13.10 6.96
C ILE A 703 8.22 12.48 7.55
N GLU A 704 7.06 12.89 7.03
CA GLU A 704 5.75 12.39 7.46
C GLU A 704 5.37 11.09 6.77
N PHE A 705 4.58 10.26 7.47
CA PHE A 705 3.91 9.15 6.81
C PHE A 705 2.74 9.63 5.96
N ASN A 706 2.63 9.09 4.77
CA ASN A 706 1.46 9.20 3.91
C ASN A 706 1.01 7.80 3.48
N ILE A 707 -0.18 7.69 2.85
CA ILE A 707 -0.77 6.42 2.46
C ILE A 707 0.17 5.57 1.58
N LEU A 708 0.98 6.19 0.75
CA LEU A 708 1.84 5.48 -0.20
C LEU A 708 3.18 5.06 0.43
N ASN A 709 3.78 5.89 1.29
CA ASN A 709 5.04 5.52 1.92
C ASN A 709 4.87 4.56 3.11
N ILE A 710 3.65 4.40 3.66
CA ILE A 710 3.32 3.34 4.64
C ILE A 710 3.62 1.94 4.08
N ILE A 711 3.41 1.72 2.79
CA ILE A 711 3.75 0.47 2.11
C ILE A 711 5.21 0.10 2.32
N ILE A 712 6.07 1.12 2.42
CA ILE A 712 7.51 0.94 2.60
C ILE A 712 7.85 0.29 3.92
N SER A 713 6.99 0.43 4.93
CA SER A 713 7.19 -0.29 6.19
C SER A 713 7.24 -1.80 5.99
N THR A 714 6.36 -2.34 5.15
CA THR A 714 6.38 -3.77 4.79
C THR A 714 7.60 -4.13 3.95
N PHE A 715 8.06 -3.22 3.08
CA PHE A 715 9.32 -3.39 2.34
C PHE A 715 10.53 -3.46 3.27
N ILE A 716 10.62 -2.57 4.26
CA ILE A 716 11.72 -2.57 5.23
C ILE A 716 11.72 -3.88 6.03
N PHE A 717 10.54 -4.37 6.44
CA PHE A 717 10.42 -5.68 7.07
C PHE A 717 10.87 -6.81 6.15
N GLY A 718 10.36 -6.86 4.91
CA GLY A 718 10.71 -7.91 3.94
C GLY A 718 12.20 -7.92 3.63
N LEU A 719 12.74 -6.82 3.12
CA LEU A 719 14.16 -6.69 2.71
C LEU A 719 15.13 -6.80 3.89
N GLY A 720 14.79 -6.17 5.02
CA GLY A 720 15.64 -6.25 6.21
C GLY A 720 15.74 -7.67 6.75
N LEU A 721 14.63 -8.43 6.69
CA LEU A 721 14.59 -9.85 7.02
C LEU A 721 15.48 -10.68 6.12
N ASP A 722 15.46 -10.41 4.84
CA ASP A 722 16.27 -11.13 3.87
C ASP A 722 17.75 -11.05 4.25
N TYR A 723 18.25 -9.85 4.53
CA TYR A 723 19.64 -9.66 4.98
C TYR A 723 19.95 -10.41 6.29
N SER A 724 19.03 -10.30 7.25
CA SER A 724 19.16 -10.98 8.54
C SER A 724 19.14 -12.50 8.41
N ILE A 725 18.28 -13.07 7.57
CA ILE A 725 18.21 -14.52 7.32
C ILE A 725 19.52 -15.02 6.69
N PHE A 726 20.02 -14.31 5.67
CA PHE A 726 21.27 -14.71 5.01
C PHE A 726 22.46 -14.61 5.95
N ILE A 727 22.54 -13.56 6.78
CA ILE A 727 23.62 -13.39 7.78
C ILE A 727 23.54 -14.46 8.87
N THR A 728 22.35 -14.77 9.42
CA THR A 728 22.16 -15.84 10.40
C THR A 728 22.63 -17.18 9.84
N ASN A 729 22.21 -17.52 8.60
CA ASN A 729 22.60 -18.77 7.95
C ASN A 729 24.11 -18.83 7.65
N ALA A 730 24.73 -17.68 7.29
CA ALA A 730 26.18 -17.61 7.08
C ALA A 730 26.94 -17.88 8.37
N PHE A 731 26.55 -17.24 9.48
CA PHE A 731 27.16 -17.47 10.80
C PHE A 731 26.94 -18.89 11.32
N LEU A 732 25.75 -19.47 11.10
CA LEU A 732 25.48 -20.84 11.48
C LEU A 732 26.39 -21.84 10.74
N LYS A 733 26.60 -21.61 9.44
CA LYS A 733 27.50 -22.45 8.66
C LYS A 733 28.96 -22.30 9.08
N GLU A 734 29.41 -21.08 9.34
CA GLU A 734 30.75 -20.83 9.84
C GLU A 734 30.93 -21.43 11.23
N TYR A 735 29.90 -21.40 12.07
CA TYR A 735 29.89 -22.00 13.40
C TYR A 735 29.98 -23.53 13.39
N GLU A 736 29.13 -24.20 12.58
CA GLU A 736 29.09 -25.67 12.60
C GLU A 736 30.10 -26.31 11.62
N PHE A 737 30.23 -25.76 10.42
CA PHE A 737 31.05 -26.39 9.36
C PHE A 737 32.45 -25.77 9.22
N GLY A 738 32.81 -24.74 9.98
CA GLY A 738 34.10 -24.04 9.87
C GLY A 738 34.35 -23.37 8.51
N THR A 739 33.37 -23.40 7.60
CA THR A 739 33.50 -22.86 6.24
C THR A 739 33.38 -21.36 6.24
N ARG A 740 34.38 -20.62 5.73
CA ARG A 740 34.37 -19.16 5.63
C ARG A 740 33.43 -18.66 4.51
N VAL A 741 32.13 -18.83 4.67
CA VAL A 741 31.12 -18.44 3.69
C VAL A 741 30.57 -17.01 3.91
N LEU A 742 30.82 -16.41 5.08
CA LEU A 742 30.31 -15.11 5.47
C LEU A 742 30.67 -14.01 4.46
N LYS A 743 31.90 -14.01 3.90
CA LYS A 743 32.32 -13.07 2.86
C LYS A 743 31.41 -13.16 1.62
N THR A 744 31.10 -14.36 1.15
CA THR A 744 30.24 -14.58 -0.03
C THR A 744 28.82 -14.07 0.21
N TYR A 745 28.25 -14.37 1.39
CA TYR A 745 26.92 -13.87 1.76
C TYR A 745 26.90 -12.35 1.87
N ARG A 746 27.89 -11.74 2.52
CA ARG A 746 28.01 -10.27 2.59
C ARG A 746 28.15 -9.61 1.22
N THR A 747 28.92 -10.23 0.29
CA THR A 747 29.06 -9.74 -1.08
C THR A 747 27.73 -9.79 -1.81
N SER A 748 26.99 -10.87 -1.70
CA SER A 748 25.68 -10.99 -2.35
C SER A 748 24.65 -9.99 -1.76
N ILE A 749 24.65 -9.82 -0.43
CA ILE A 749 23.78 -8.83 0.25
C ILE A 749 24.16 -7.41 -0.15
N LEU A 750 25.45 -7.04 -0.13
CA LEU A 750 25.86 -5.68 -0.49
C LEU A 750 25.51 -5.37 -1.96
N LEU A 751 25.68 -6.34 -2.86
CA LEU A 751 25.29 -6.18 -4.25
C LEU A 751 23.77 -6.00 -4.40
N SER A 752 22.98 -6.80 -3.67
CA SER A 752 21.51 -6.65 -3.57
C SER A 752 21.13 -5.26 -3.05
N VAL A 753 21.74 -4.81 -1.96
CA VAL A 753 21.49 -3.47 -1.41
C VAL A 753 21.77 -2.36 -2.43
N ILE A 754 22.90 -2.46 -3.15
CA ILE A 754 23.26 -1.48 -4.18
C ILE A 754 22.23 -1.48 -5.32
N THR A 755 21.81 -2.67 -5.79
CA THR A 755 20.82 -2.78 -6.85
C THR A 755 19.45 -2.26 -6.41
N THR A 756 19.04 -2.54 -5.20
CA THR A 756 17.80 -2.04 -4.61
C THR A 756 17.84 -0.52 -4.41
N LEU A 757 18.95 0.01 -3.87
CA LEU A 757 19.15 1.46 -3.73
C LEU A 757 19.17 2.20 -5.07
N LEU A 758 19.72 1.60 -6.14
CA LEU A 758 19.67 2.16 -7.48
C LEU A 758 18.25 2.13 -8.06
N GLY A 759 17.53 1.02 -7.89
CA GLY A 759 16.17 0.87 -8.39
C GLY A 759 15.20 1.86 -7.71
N ILE A 760 15.13 1.84 -6.39
CA ILE A 760 14.25 2.70 -5.60
C ILE A 760 14.78 4.13 -5.54
N GLY A 761 16.10 4.30 -5.44
CA GLY A 761 16.76 5.60 -5.34
C GLY A 761 16.57 6.47 -6.58
N ALA A 762 16.37 5.87 -7.76
CA ALA A 762 16.04 6.62 -8.97
C ALA A 762 14.74 7.42 -8.83
N LEU A 763 13.77 6.92 -8.06
CA LEU A 763 12.51 7.62 -7.78
C LEU A 763 12.69 8.87 -6.90
N PHE A 764 13.84 9.04 -6.24
CA PHE A 764 14.15 10.27 -5.52
C PHE A 764 14.21 11.49 -6.44
N PHE A 765 14.58 11.27 -7.71
CA PHE A 765 14.63 12.30 -8.74
C PHE A 765 13.29 12.51 -9.45
N ALA A 766 12.24 11.77 -9.08
CA ALA A 766 10.91 11.98 -9.59
C ALA A 766 10.37 13.36 -9.18
N LYS A 767 9.60 13.99 -10.05
CA LYS A 767 8.90 15.24 -9.74
C LYS A 767 7.65 15.00 -8.91
N HIS A 768 7.06 13.83 -9.02
CA HIS A 768 5.85 13.46 -8.28
C HIS A 768 6.15 13.29 -6.78
N PRO A 769 5.49 14.05 -5.86
CA PRO A 769 5.80 14.06 -4.44
C PRO A 769 5.71 12.67 -3.78
N ALA A 770 4.69 11.90 -4.15
CA ALA A 770 4.48 10.57 -3.59
C ALA A 770 5.62 9.59 -3.93
N LEU A 771 6.08 9.56 -5.19
CA LEU A 771 7.19 8.70 -5.62
C LEU A 771 8.50 9.08 -4.92
N ARG A 772 8.75 10.37 -4.75
CA ARG A 772 9.91 10.88 -4.01
C ARG A 772 9.86 10.50 -2.53
N SER A 773 8.70 10.61 -1.88
CA SER A 773 8.50 10.22 -0.48
C SER A 773 8.75 8.71 -0.27
N ILE A 774 8.21 7.87 -1.15
CA ILE A 774 8.47 6.42 -1.18
C ILE A 774 9.97 6.13 -1.23
N SER A 775 10.69 6.78 -2.14
CA SER A 775 12.13 6.59 -2.31
C SER A 775 12.93 6.97 -1.07
N LEU A 776 12.65 8.13 -0.47
CA LEU A 776 13.35 8.62 0.74
C LEU A 776 13.22 7.64 1.91
N VAL A 777 12.00 7.22 2.23
CA VAL A 777 11.75 6.28 3.34
C VAL A 777 12.41 4.92 3.07
N SER A 778 12.36 4.45 1.81
CA SER A 778 13.03 3.20 1.41
C SER A 778 14.53 3.26 1.56
N ILE A 779 15.18 4.35 1.12
CA ILE A 779 16.63 4.52 1.23
C ILE A 779 17.05 4.47 2.70
N ILE A 780 16.35 5.22 3.57
CA ILE A 780 16.62 5.23 5.02
C ILE A 780 16.46 3.80 5.59
N GLY A 781 15.38 3.13 5.23
CA GLY A 781 15.10 1.77 5.70
C GLY A 781 16.13 0.74 5.26
N VAL A 782 16.50 0.72 3.98
CA VAL A 782 17.45 -0.25 3.42
C VAL A 782 18.87 -0.04 3.99
N ILE A 783 19.33 1.21 4.10
CA ILE A 783 20.64 1.52 4.69
C ILE A 783 20.67 1.14 6.18
N SER A 784 19.59 1.42 6.91
CA SER A 784 19.46 1.02 8.31
C SER A 784 19.47 -0.50 8.46
N ALA A 785 18.75 -1.22 7.58
CA ALA A 785 18.64 -2.68 7.61
C ALA A 785 19.97 -3.40 7.36
N VAL A 786 20.71 -2.99 6.33
CA VAL A 786 22.00 -3.60 6.06
C VAL A 786 23.03 -3.27 7.15
N SER A 787 22.98 -2.06 7.70
CA SER A 787 23.87 -1.64 8.79
C SER A 787 23.61 -2.46 10.06
N THR A 788 22.36 -2.62 10.45
CA THR A 788 21.99 -3.46 11.62
C THR A 788 22.33 -4.94 11.42
N ALA A 789 22.09 -5.49 10.20
CA ALA A 789 22.42 -6.87 9.89
C ALA A 789 23.95 -7.12 9.93
N PHE A 790 24.76 -6.25 9.34
CA PHE A 790 26.22 -6.46 9.30
C PHE A 790 26.91 -6.19 10.64
N ILE A 791 26.43 -5.23 11.42
CA ILE A 791 27.08 -4.79 12.64
C ILE A 791 26.48 -5.45 13.87
N ILE A 792 25.19 -5.25 14.11
CA ILE A 792 24.55 -5.68 15.37
C ILE A 792 24.30 -7.17 15.38
N GLN A 793 23.75 -7.74 14.32
CA GLN A 793 23.46 -9.16 14.26
C GLN A 793 24.73 -10.01 14.38
N GLY A 794 25.81 -9.60 13.66
CA GLY A 794 27.10 -10.25 13.77
C GLY A 794 27.68 -10.16 15.19
N PHE A 795 27.57 -8.99 15.85
CA PHE A 795 27.99 -8.80 17.24
C PHE A 795 27.21 -9.70 18.22
N LEU A 796 25.89 -9.78 18.03
CA LEU A 796 25.04 -10.62 18.88
C LEU A 796 25.38 -12.10 18.70
N PHE A 797 25.52 -12.56 17.45
CA PHE A 797 25.87 -13.95 17.18
C PHE A 797 27.23 -14.31 17.76
N GLU A 798 28.24 -13.47 17.56
CA GLU A 798 29.57 -13.68 18.16
C GLU A 798 29.49 -13.74 19.68
N SER A 799 28.72 -12.87 20.30
CA SER A 799 28.63 -12.75 21.77
C SER A 799 27.85 -13.91 22.41
N PHE A 800 26.73 -14.30 21.82
CA PHE A 800 25.85 -15.34 22.39
C PHE A 800 26.21 -16.77 22.00
N PHE A 801 26.91 -16.95 20.88
CA PHE A 801 27.29 -18.29 20.41
C PHE A 801 28.81 -18.48 20.44
N LEU A 802 29.57 -17.80 19.58
CA LEU A 802 31.00 -18.10 19.37
C LEU A 802 31.86 -17.83 20.61
N LYS A 803 31.70 -16.72 21.30
CA LYS A 803 32.50 -16.41 22.51
C LYS A 803 32.15 -17.31 23.70
N ARG A 804 30.92 -17.80 23.79
CA ARG A 804 30.50 -18.71 24.86
C ARG A 804 31.22 -20.08 24.69
N ILE A 805 31.20 -20.61 23.47
CA ILE A 805 31.87 -21.91 23.18
C ILE A 805 33.37 -21.79 23.38
N LYS A 806 34.00 -20.69 22.94
CA LYS A 806 35.44 -20.47 23.20
C LYS A 806 35.81 -20.41 24.71
N LYS A 807 34.81 -20.19 25.58
CA LYS A 807 34.94 -20.22 27.04
C LYS A 807 34.52 -21.56 27.65
N GLY A 808 34.28 -22.60 26.85
CA GLY A 808 33.77 -23.90 27.31
C GLY A 808 32.32 -23.86 27.83
N LEU A 809 31.57 -22.82 27.47
CA LEU A 809 30.16 -22.71 27.86
C LEU A 809 29.29 -23.11 26.68
N PRO A 810 28.14 -23.76 26.90
CA PRO A 810 27.21 -24.09 25.84
C PRO A 810 26.70 -22.85 25.13
N ALA A 811 26.31 -22.99 23.85
CA ALA A 811 25.66 -21.97 23.09
C ALA A 811 24.42 -21.46 23.85
N PHE A 812 24.12 -20.17 23.72
CA PHE A 812 23.03 -19.57 24.47
C PHE A 812 21.68 -20.23 24.17
N ASN A 813 20.93 -20.55 25.25
CA ASN A 813 19.57 -21.06 25.19
C ASN A 813 18.73 -20.38 26.29
N PHE A 814 17.53 -19.87 25.93
CA PHE A 814 16.62 -19.22 26.89
C PHE A 814 16.20 -20.14 28.04
N LYS A 815 16.09 -21.45 27.81
CA LYS A 815 15.78 -22.40 28.87
C LYS A 815 16.81 -22.37 30.01
N GLN A 816 18.07 -22.10 29.71
CA GLN A 816 19.14 -21.97 30.71
C GLN A 816 18.99 -20.72 31.59
N VAL A 817 18.36 -19.67 31.06
CA VAL A 817 18.08 -18.44 31.81
C VAL A 817 16.89 -18.65 32.75
N LEU A 818 15.85 -19.35 32.25
CA LEU A 818 14.65 -19.62 33.02
C LEU A 818 14.82 -20.68 34.15
N THR A 819 15.80 -21.58 33.93
CA THR A 819 16.18 -22.60 34.94
C THR A 819 17.65 -22.42 35.33
N PRO A 820 18.00 -21.41 36.15
CA PRO A 820 19.39 -21.27 36.60
C PRO A 820 19.77 -22.48 37.43
N SER A 821 20.72 -23.27 36.88
CA SER A 821 21.28 -24.40 37.61
C SER A 821 21.98 -23.94 38.88
N LYS A 822 21.31 -24.09 40.02
CA LYS A 822 21.88 -23.74 41.31
C LYS A 822 23.00 -24.70 41.80
N ASN A 823 23.25 -25.82 41.08
CA ASN A 823 24.32 -26.75 41.47
C ASN A 823 24.93 -27.39 40.24
N ALA A 824 26.18 -27.06 39.98
CA ALA A 824 27.04 -27.71 38.98
C ALA A 824 27.36 -29.20 39.31
N ILE A 825 26.65 -29.83 40.24
CA ILE A 825 26.96 -31.17 40.77
C ILE A 825 25.93 -32.22 40.33
N ILE A 826 24.75 -31.84 39.82
CA ILE A 826 23.79 -32.84 39.34
C ILE A 826 24.06 -33.10 37.84
N LYS A 827 25.06 -33.89 37.57
CA LYS A 827 25.42 -34.42 36.21
C LYS A 827 24.44 -35.53 35.81
N ASP A 828 23.15 -35.24 35.76
CA ASP A 828 22.14 -36.23 35.42
C ASP A 828 21.61 -36.13 33.99
N LYS A 829 21.01 -37.20 33.50
CA LYS A 829 20.61 -37.52 32.13
C LYS A 829 19.88 -36.44 31.31
N LEU A 830 19.10 -35.57 31.98
CA LEU A 830 18.38 -34.47 31.37
C LEU A 830 19.31 -33.31 30.99
N TYR A 831 20.34 -33.07 31.79
CA TYR A 831 21.28 -31.97 31.61
C TYR A 831 22.15 -32.19 30.37
N PHE A 832 22.66 -33.41 30.19
CA PHE A 832 23.45 -33.78 28.99
C PHE A 832 22.66 -33.54 27.69
N LYS A 833 21.38 -33.94 27.63
CA LYS A 833 20.53 -33.78 26.45
C LYS A 833 20.34 -32.30 26.11
N ALA A 834 20.09 -31.47 27.09
CA ALA A 834 19.84 -30.04 26.86
C ALA A 834 21.12 -29.27 26.49
N GLU A 835 22.24 -29.54 27.20
CA GLU A 835 23.48 -28.80 26.95
C GLU A 835 24.21 -29.23 25.67
N VAL A 836 24.30 -30.48 25.40
CA VAL A 836 25.06 -30.99 24.25
C VAL A 836 24.27 -30.83 22.95
N LEU A 837 23.01 -31.22 22.94
CA LEU A 837 22.19 -31.07 21.74
C LEU A 837 21.95 -29.60 21.36
N ASP A 838 21.91 -28.71 22.32
CA ASP A 838 21.70 -27.28 22.07
C ASP A 838 22.88 -26.61 21.33
N ASN A 839 24.05 -27.25 21.29
CA ASN A 839 25.19 -26.75 20.52
C ASN A 839 25.02 -26.96 19.01
N TYR A 840 24.26 -27.99 18.62
CA TYR A 840 23.97 -28.23 17.21
C TYR A 840 22.77 -27.40 16.75
N LYS A 841 23.01 -26.26 16.16
CA LYS A 841 21.95 -25.29 15.80
C LYS A 841 21.37 -25.47 14.40
N TYR A 842 22.12 -26.17 13.51
CA TYR A 842 21.66 -26.42 12.13
C TYR A 842 20.66 -27.57 12.09
N LYS A 843 19.46 -27.30 11.54
CA LYS A 843 18.30 -28.22 11.62
C LYS A 843 18.57 -29.64 11.18
N SER A 844 19.31 -29.85 10.06
CA SER A 844 19.62 -31.19 9.55
C SER A 844 20.55 -31.95 10.49
N VAL A 845 21.63 -31.30 10.96
CA VAL A 845 22.59 -31.86 11.90
C VAL A 845 21.90 -32.14 13.25
N PHE A 846 21.15 -31.16 13.79
CA PHE A 846 20.38 -31.35 15.03
C PHE A 846 19.44 -32.57 14.97
N SER A 847 18.73 -32.75 13.84
CA SER A 847 17.79 -33.85 13.69
C SER A 847 18.47 -35.19 13.65
N GLU A 848 19.64 -35.29 12.99
CA GLU A 848 20.44 -36.49 12.89
C GLU A 848 21.07 -36.83 14.23
N VAL A 849 21.70 -35.87 14.87
CA VAL A 849 22.33 -36.00 16.19
C VAL A 849 21.33 -36.40 17.29
N LYS A 850 20.15 -35.76 17.26
CA LYS A 850 19.06 -36.10 18.19
C LYS A 850 18.61 -37.56 18.02
N LYS A 851 18.45 -38.01 16.78
CA LYS A 851 18.09 -39.39 16.45
C LYS A 851 19.17 -40.36 16.94
N GLU A 852 20.43 -40.06 16.63
CA GLU A 852 21.58 -40.84 17.07
C GLU A 852 21.59 -40.96 18.61
N PHE A 853 21.46 -39.87 19.32
CA PHE A 853 21.44 -39.87 20.78
C PHE A 853 20.26 -40.66 21.36
N GLU A 854 19.04 -40.47 20.84
CA GLU A 854 17.84 -41.17 21.31
C GLU A 854 17.94 -42.70 21.07
N THR A 855 18.49 -43.12 19.92
CA THR A 855 18.67 -44.54 19.61
C THR A 855 19.88 -45.17 20.28
N GLY A 856 20.94 -44.42 20.51
CA GLY A 856 22.20 -44.89 21.08
C GLY A 856 22.26 -44.85 22.60
N ARG A 857 21.41 -44.13 23.29
CA ARG A 857 21.51 -43.81 24.72
C ARG A 857 21.71 -44.98 25.64
N GLU A 858 20.94 -46.06 25.50
CA GLU A 858 21.08 -47.24 26.33
C GLU A 858 22.40 -47.97 26.08
N ARG A 859 22.87 -47.99 24.84
CA ARG A 859 24.15 -48.59 24.46
C ARG A 859 25.32 -47.78 25.04
N TYR A 860 25.25 -46.48 25.01
CA TYR A 860 26.26 -45.57 25.55
C TYR A 860 26.41 -45.70 27.07
N LEU A 861 25.30 -45.89 27.81
CA LEU A 861 25.30 -46.16 29.24
C LEU A 861 26.03 -47.46 29.58
N LYS A 862 25.72 -48.52 28.86
CA LYS A 862 26.33 -49.85 29.07
C LYS A 862 27.83 -49.85 28.72
N LEU A 863 28.18 -49.23 27.58
CA LEU A 863 29.54 -49.06 27.14
C LEU A 863 30.40 -48.34 28.16
N ALA A 864 29.92 -47.27 28.75
CA ALA A 864 30.65 -46.53 29.77
C ALA A 864 30.98 -47.34 31.01
N GLY A 865 30.23 -48.43 31.27
CA GLY A 865 30.53 -49.40 32.38
C GLY A 865 31.79 -50.22 32.18
N PHE A 866 32.22 -50.43 30.95
CA PHE A 866 33.40 -51.21 30.61
C PHE A 866 34.71 -50.41 30.52
N ILE A 867 34.63 -49.08 30.67
CA ILE A 867 35.78 -48.17 30.62
C ILE A 867 36.22 -47.84 32.05
N GLU A 868 37.51 -48.05 32.32
CA GLU A 868 38.14 -47.78 33.62
C GLU A 868 38.65 -46.31 33.68
N LYS A 869 39.05 -45.86 34.87
CA LYS A 869 39.65 -44.55 35.03
C LYS A 869 41.05 -44.52 34.40
N GLU A 870 41.42 -43.38 33.81
CA GLU A 870 42.75 -43.12 33.22
C GLU A 870 43.06 -43.94 31.96
N GLU A 871 42.06 -44.60 31.35
CA GLU A 871 42.21 -45.28 30.06
C GLU A 871 42.04 -44.25 28.93
N ASN A 872 42.95 -44.14 27.98
CA ASN A 872 42.82 -43.37 26.76
C ASN A 872 41.91 -44.09 25.78
N ILE A 873 40.99 -43.36 25.21
CA ILE A 873 39.92 -43.89 24.37
C ILE A 873 40.05 -43.31 22.96
N LEU A 874 40.03 -44.16 21.96
CA LEU A 874 39.90 -43.78 20.55
C LEU A 874 38.57 -44.27 19.99
N HIS A 875 37.72 -43.36 19.60
CA HIS A 875 36.44 -43.64 18.95
C HIS A 875 36.57 -43.52 17.43
N PHE A 876 36.52 -44.64 16.75
CA PHE A 876 36.60 -44.73 15.28
C PHE A 876 35.23 -44.55 14.66
N TYR A 877 35.13 -43.67 13.66
CA TYR A 877 33.86 -43.17 13.05
C TYR A 877 32.98 -42.50 14.09
N SER A 878 33.51 -41.46 14.66
CA SER A 878 32.86 -40.72 15.76
C SER A 878 31.63 -39.93 15.34
N GLY A 879 31.32 -39.85 14.04
CA GLY A 879 30.19 -39.11 13.50
C GLY A 879 30.27 -37.62 13.88
N PHE A 880 29.19 -37.10 14.45
CA PHE A 880 29.14 -35.73 14.96
C PHE A 880 29.71 -35.58 16.39
N GLY A 881 30.37 -36.58 16.93
CA GLY A 881 31.08 -36.52 18.21
C GLY A 881 30.21 -36.79 19.45
N ILE A 882 28.99 -37.30 19.32
CA ILE A 882 28.05 -37.48 20.44
C ILE A 882 28.59 -38.47 21.49
N LEU A 883 29.09 -39.63 21.07
CA LEU A 883 29.59 -40.62 22.01
C LEU A 883 30.88 -40.15 22.73
N PRO A 884 31.89 -39.62 22.06
CA PRO A 884 33.08 -39.05 22.71
C PRO A 884 32.71 -38.03 23.77
N ILE A 885 31.79 -37.14 23.49
CA ILE A 885 31.32 -36.11 24.43
C ILE A 885 30.56 -36.75 25.59
N TYR A 886 29.70 -37.75 25.32
CA TYR A 886 28.98 -38.46 26.35
C TYR A 886 29.97 -39.16 27.32
N LEU A 887 31.03 -39.75 26.80
CA LEU A 887 32.07 -40.40 27.58
C LEU A 887 32.89 -39.40 28.39
N SER A 888 33.24 -38.24 27.84
CA SER A 888 33.96 -37.20 28.59
C SER A 888 33.15 -36.71 29.82
N TYR A 889 31.84 -36.73 29.76
CA TYR A 889 30.97 -36.47 30.90
C TYR A 889 30.87 -37.57 31.91
N LYS A 890 30.85 -38.83 31.42
CA LYS A 890 30.67 -40.00 32.29
C LYS A 890 31.98 -40.52 32.90
N LYS A 891 33.09 -40.27 32.25
CA LYS A 891 34.42 -40.72 32.64
C LYS A 891 35.41 -39.55 32.60
N PRO A 892 35.23 -38.52 33.49
CA PRO A 892 36.16 -37.39 33.56
C PRO A 892 37.55 -37.84 33.95
N GLY A 893 38.58 -37.30 33.28
CA GLY A 893 39.97 -37.66 33.44
C GLY A 893 40.49 -38.73 32.46
N ASN A 894 39.65 -39.33 31.62
CA ASN A 894 40.05 -40.17 30.50
C ASN A 894 40.28 -39.28 29.26
N LYS A 895 41.43 -39.47 28.58
CA LYS A 895 41.64 -38.81 27.29
C LYS A 895 40.82 -39.49 26.20
N ILE A 896 40.05 -38.73 25.47
CA ILE A 896 39.14 -39.24 24.45
C ILE A 896 39.42 -38.57 23.11
N VAL A 897 39.69 -39.35 22.11
CA VAL A 897 39.84 -38.88 20.74
C VAL A 897 38.76 -39.44 19.85
N GLY A 898 38.05 -38.62 19.16
CA GLY A 898 37.12 -39.00 18.09
C GLY A 898 37.77 -38.87 16.73
N PHE A 899 37.87 -40.00 16.01
CA PHE A 899 38.34 -40.02 14.63
C PHE A 899 37.15 -40.12 13.68
N GLU A 900 37.03 -39.16 12.76
CA GLU A 900 35.99 -39.17 11.73
C GLU A 900 36.59 -38.76 10.38
N PRO A 901 36.69 -39.68 9.41
CA PRO A 901 37.33 -39.40 8.12
C PRO A 901 36.50 -38.44 7.23
N GLU A 902 35.20 -38.28 7.49
CA GLU A 902 34.40 -37.29 6.78
C GLU A 902 34.69 -35.90 7.38
N PHE A 903 35.51 -35.14 6.67
CA PHE A 903 35.95 -33.80 7.10
C PHE A 903 34.80 -32.93 7.62
N SER A 904 33.62 -32.97 6.97
CA SER A 904 32.45 -32.15 7.38
C SER A 904 31.92 -32.54 8.76
N ARG A 905 31.85 -33.84 9.09
CA ARG A 905 31.37 -34.30 10.39
C ARG A 905 32.39 -34.03 11.49
N ASN A 906 33.66 -34.30 11.22
CA ASN A 906 34.75 -34.01 12.14
C ASN A 906 34.80 -32.52 12.49
N GLN A 907 34.73 -31.65 11.48
CA GLN A 907 34.74 -30.20 11.67
C GLN A 907 33.56 -29.70 12.55
N ILE A 908 32.37 -30.32 12.38
CA ILE A 908 31.20 -29.99 13.21
C ILE A 908 31.43 -30.43 14.66
N ALA A 909 31.94 -31.64 14.88
CA ALA A 909 32.25 -32.12 16.21
C ALA A 909 33.29 -31.22 16.88
N GLU A 910 34.39 -30.90 16.20
CA GLU A 910 35.43 -30.00 16.67
C GLU A 910 34.92 -28.63 17.02
N ASN A 911 34.21 -27.97 16.12
CA ASN A 911 33.68 -26.61 16.32
C ASN A 911 32.65 -26.52 17.46
N CYS A 912 31.81 -27.53 17.61
CA CYS A 912 30.80 -27.56 18.66
C CYS A 912 31.36 -27.87 20.05
N PHE A 913 32.52 -28.56 20.15
CA PHE A 913 33.01 -29.15 21.42
C PHE A 913 34.49 -28.95 21.73
N SER A 914 35.30 -28.35 20.83
CA SER A 914 36.75 -28.16 21.04
C SER A 914 37.15 -27.47 22.34
N ALA A 915 36.28 -26.77 22.96
CA ALA A 915 36.52 -26.03 24.20
C ALA A 915 35.93 -26.73 25.46
N TYR A 916 35.32 -27.92 25.33
CA TYR A 916 34.60 -28.56 26.42
C TYR A 916 35.50 -29.26 27.45
N SER A 917 36.63 -29.73 27.00
CA SER A 917 37.64 -30.42 27.86
C SER A 917 38.97 -30.51 27.13
N ASP A 918 40.06 -30.31 27.82
CA ASP A 918 41.44 -30.54 27.30
C ASP A 918 41.67 -32.04 26.99
N ASP A 919 40.87 -32.92 27.60
CA ASP A 919 40.96 -34.36 27.42
C ASP A 919 40.12 -34.86 26.23
N LEU A 920 39.37 -33.99 25.49
CA LEU A 920 38.55 -34.39 24.34
C LEU A 920 39.07 -33.72 23.07
N LYS A 921 39.44 -34.54 22.09
CA LYS A 921 39.91 -34.07 20.76
C LYS A 921 39.16 -34.77 19.62
N PHE A 922 39.12 -34.09 18.46
CA PHE A 922 38.61 -34.68 17.23
C PHE A 922 39.62 -34.53 16.11
N THR A 923 39.77 -35.56 15.26
CA THR A 923 40.67 -35.51 14.11
C THR A 923 40.08 -36.29 12.92
N ASP A 924 40.42 -35.86 11.71
CA ASP A 924 40.09 -36.57 10.46
C ASP A 924 41.30 -37.35 9.88
N THR A 925 42.47 -37.25 10.58
CA THR A 925 43.76 -37.79 10.10
C THR A 925 44.39 -38.67 11.16
N LEU A 926 44.55 -39.95 10.86
CA LEU A 926 45.16 -40.92 11.78
C LEU A 926 46.64 -40.64 12.09
N SER A 927 47.35 -40.00 11.18
CA SER A 927 48.77 -39.64 11.39
C SER A 927 49.01 -38.59 12.48
N GLU A 928 47.95 -37.88 12.90
CA GLU A 928 48.05 -36.92 14.01
C GLU A 928 47.93 -37.57 15.40
N LEU A 929 47.60 -38.85 15.46
CA LEU A 929 47.48 -39.59 16.71
C LEU A 929 48.86 -40.03 17.23
N THR A 930 49.41 -39.26 18.16
CA THR A 930 50.71 -39.53 18.80
C THR A 930 50.58 -40.24 20.14
N GLU A 931 49.37 -40.41 20.67
CA GLU A 931 49.06 -40.94 22.00
C GLU A 931 48.75 -42.44 21.92
N GLU A 932 49.02 -43.18 23.01
CA GLU A 932 48.62 -44.59 23.12
C GLU A 932 47.21 -44.72 23.66
N PHE A 933 46.39 -45.60 23.03
CA PHE A 933 44.98 -45.82 23.37
C PHE A 933 44.78 -47.22 23.90
N GLN A 934 44.19 -47.38 25.08
CA GLN A 934 43.91 -48.68 25.69
C GLN A 934 42.49 -49.16 25.27
N VAL A 935 41.56 -48.29 24.99
CA VAL A 935 40.18 -48.61 24.60
C VAL A 935 39.88 -48.07 23.23
N PHE A 936 39.50 -49.00 22.34
CA PHE A 936 39.05 -48.65 20.97
C PHE A 936 37.52 -48.83 20.86
N ILE A 937 36.80 -47.84 20.40
CA ILE A 937 35.36 -47.89 20.14
C ILE A 937 35.14 -47.77 18.64
N ILE A 938 34.36 -48.66 18.04
CA ILE A 938 34.09 -48.72 16.61
C ILE A 938 32.57 -48.59 16.41
N SER A 939 32.05 -47.51 15.79
CA SER A 939 30.64 -47.25 15.63
C SER A 939 30.03 -47.67 14.30
N GLU A 940 30.73 -47.55 13.21
CA GLU A 940 30.27 -47.93 11.87
C GLU A 940 31.43 -48.42 11.02
N ALA A 941 31.09 -49.23 10.03
CA ALA A 941 32.11 -49.65 9.05
C ALA A 941 31.61 -49.45 7.62
N PRO A 942 32.36 -48.77 6.83
CA PRO A 942 33.22 -49.46 5.90
C PRO A 942 34.69 -49.21 6.21
N LEU A 943 35.31 -50.19 6.86
CA LEU A 943 36.73 -50.16 7.25
C LEU A 943 37.71 -50.28 6.09
N PHE A 944 37.24 -50.42 4.86
CA PHE A 944 38.07 -50.72 3.67
C PHE A 944 39.24 -49.76 3.45
N ASN A 945 39.17 -48.52 3.93
CA ASN A 945 40.25 -47.56 3.75
C ASN A 945 41.27 -47.50 4.89
N PHE A 946 40.93 -47.96 6.11
CA PHE A 946 41.78 -47.83 7.33
C PHE A 946 41.98 -49.18 8.05
N GLU A 947 41.66 -50.28 7.45
CA GLU A 947 41.68 -51.57 8.09
C GLU A 947 43.12 -51.97 8.53
N ASN A 948 44.15 -51.68 7.71
CA ASN A 948 45.52 -51.99 8.01
C ASN A 948 46.09 -51.13 9.15
N GLU A 949 45.78 -49.84 9.14
CA GLU A 949 46.21 -48.96 10.22
C GLU A 949 45.54 -49.35 11.53
N LEU A 950 44.18 -49.61 11.51
CA LEU A 950 43.46 -50.04 12.71
C LEU A 950 44.00 -51.38 13.24
N LYS A 951 44.27 -52.40 12.39
CA LYS A 951 44.91 -53.66 12.80
C LYS A 951 46.22 -53.43 13.49
N SER A 952 47.08 -52.61 12.94
CA SER A 952 48.36 -52.24 13.53
C SER A 952 48.24 -51.58 14.90
N MET A 953 47.28 -50.66 15.07
CA MET A 953 47.00 -49.99 16.35
C MET A 953 46.43 -50.94 17.38
N LEU A 954 45.44 -51.81 17.00
CA LEU A 954 44.81 -52.74 17.91
C LEU A 954 45.81 -53.77 18.41
N SER A 955 46.67 -54.28 17.55
CA SER A 955 47.69 -55.30 17.94
C SER A 955 48.75 -54.78 18.90
N LYS A 956 49.12 -53.48 18.74
CA LYS A 956 50.19 -52.87 19.55
C LYS A 956 49.72 -52.34 20.91
N GLN A 957 48.56 -51.68 21.01
CA GLN A 957 48.25 -50.86 22.20
C GLN A 957 46.87 -51.13 22.81
N ALA A 958 45.92 -51.80 22.08
CA ALA A 958 44.62 -52.00 22.59
C ALA A 958 44.54 -53.04 23.72
N LYS A 959 43.88 -52.68 24.83
CA LYS A 959 43.49 -53.65 25.90
C LYS A 959 42.05 -54.08 25.69
N LYS A 960 41.19 -53.17 25.24
CA LYS A 960 39.75 -53.43 25.03
C LYS A 960 39.28 -52.87 23.69
N VAL A 961 38.39 -53.56 22.99
CA VAL A 961 37.75 -53.15 21.77
C VAL A 961 36.24 -53.24 21.97
N ILE A 962 35.53 -52.17 21.70
CA ILE A 962 34.07 -52.06 21.86
C ILE A 962 33.46 -51.78 20.49
N ILE A 963 32.56 -52.64 20.03
CA ILE A 963 31.89 -52.51 18.71
C ILE A 963 30.41 -52.16 18.96
N LEU A 964 29.94 -51.14 18.31
CA LEU A 964 28.57 -50.63 18.47
C LEU A 964 27.58 -51.08 17.39
N ASP A 965 27.99 -51.87 16.41
CA ASP A 965 27.10 -52.44 15.41
C ASP A 965 27.24 -53.97 15.32
N SER A 966 26.16 -54.70 15.58
CA SER A 966 26.10 -56.15 15.55
C SER A 966 26.17 -56.77 14.14
N LYS A 967 26.00 -55.95 13.10
CA LYS A 967 26.04 -56.38 11.69
C LYS A 967 27.47 -56.52 11.17
N TYR A 968 28.42 -56.02 11.96
CA TYR A 968 29.81 -56.00 11.58
C TYR A 968 30.50 -57.34 11.86
N SER A 969 31.29 -57.82 10.90
CA SER A 969 32.16 -59.04 11.12
C SER A 969 33.41 -58.61 11.87
N TYR A 970 33.51 -58.93 13.15
CA TYR A 970 34.65 -58.67 14.00
C TYR A 970 35.60 -59.91 14.12
N ARG A 971 35.40 -60.92 13.27
CA ARG A 971 36.19 -62.14 13.29
C ARG A 971 37.69 -61.84 13.18
N TRP A 972 38.09 -60.94 12.35
CA TRP A 972 39.47 -60.49 12.19
C TRP A 972 40.11 -59.92 13.45
N ILE A 973 39.28 -59.38 14.40
CA ILE A 973 39.78 -58.85 15.70
C ILE A 973 40.08 -60.05 16.63
N LEU A 974 39.35 -61.11 16.56
CA LEU A 974 39.57 -62.30 17.31
C LEU A 974 40.94 -62.94 16.90
N ASP A 975 41.31 -62.81 15.63
CA ASP A 975 42.60 -63.27 15.12
C ASP A 975 43.82 -62.46 15.69
N LEU A 976 43.53 -61.30 16.35
CA LEU A 976 44.54 -60.49 17.03
C LEU A 976 44.64 -60.79 18.53
N ASN A 977 44.28 -61.92 19.00
CA ASN A 977 44.30 -62.36 20.40
C ASN A 977 43.31 -61.65 21.32
N PHE A 978 42.11 -61.45 20.84
CA PHE A 978 41.02 -60.90 21.64
C PHE A 978 39.92 -61.91 21.90
N GLU A 979 39.28 -61.86 23.10
CA GLU A 979 38.13 -62.69 23.42
C GLU A 979 36.90 -61.84 23.69
N ILE A 980 35.72 -62.44 23.47
CA ILE A 980 34.44 -61.73 23.70
C ILE A 980 34.07 -61.85 25.18
N ILE A 981 34.10 -60.74 25.91
CA ILE A 981 33.67 -60.68 27.32
C ILE A 981 32.19 -60.22 27.48
N TYR A 982 31.60 -59.58 26.46
CA TYR A 982 30.20 -59.14 26.48
C TYR A 982 29.61 -59.02 25.07
N ARG A 983 28.37 -59.51 24.89
CA ARG A 983 27.64 -59.41 23.63
C ARG A 983 26.14 -59.34 23.89
N GLN A 984 25.57 -58.15 23.94
CA GLN A 984 24.13 -57.89 24.04
C GLN A 984 23.73 -56.51 23.51
N ASN A 985 22.51 -56.38 23.04
CA ASN A 985 21.89 -55.10 22.64
C ASN A 985 22.73 -54.28 21.64
N GLY A 986 23.40 -54.96 20.67
CA GLY A 986 24.19 -54.24 19.67
C GLY A 986 25.53 -53.70 20.18
N VAL A 987 26.01 -54.14 21.34
CA VAL A 987 27.32 -53.86 21.90
C VAL A 987 28.09 -55.18 22.04
N VAL A 988 29.28 -55.21 21.47
CA VAL A 988 30.23 -56.32 21.65
C VAL A 988 31.50 -55.75 22.30
N VAL A 989 31.90 -56.29 23.40
CA VAL A 989 33.15 -55.91 24.08
C VAL A 989 34.11 -57.06 23.99
N LEU A 990 35.30 -56.79 23.46
CA LEU A 990 36.41 -57.74 23.35
C LEU A 990 37.55 -57.24 24.24
N GLN A 991 38.18 -58.16 24.92
CA GLN A 991 39.36 -57.94 25.77
C GLN A 991 40.54 -58.76 25.22
N LYS A 992 41.74 -58.14 25.26
CA LYS A 992 42.95 -58.83 24.82
C LYS A 992 43.35 -59.89 25.82
N LEU A 993 43.62 -61.06 25.31
CA LEU A 993 44.19 -62.12 26.11
C LEU A 993 45.64 -61.76 26.49
N GLU A 994 46.03 -61.91 27.80
CA GLU A 994 47.34 -61.59 28.30
C GLU A 994 48.39 -62.59 27.70
#